data_4f2a02448c31c6b4fa16c7f2015a1bba
#
_entry.id   4f2a02448c31c6b4fa16c7f2015a1bba
#
_cell.length_a   1.000
_cell.length_b   1.000
_cell.length_c   1.000
_cell.angle_alpha   90.00
_cell.angle_beta   90.00
_cell.angle_gamma   90.00
#
_symmetry.space_group_name_H-M   'P 1'
#
loop_
_entity.id
_entity.type
_entity.pdbx_description
1 polymer ?
#
loop_
_entity_poly.entity_id
_entity_poly.type
_entity_poly.pdbx_seq_one_letter_code
_entity_poly.pdbx_strand_id
1 'polypeptide(L)'
;MFDNDQGGLVALITADGNGQRIKLAYSKDEGRTWTKLDQIAADWTDDPLQSQDFRDPKVFRWEGKWFMVVAGGPLRIYSSDNLRNWKVESTYADLHTECPDLYPLLADDGSLKWVLSRGGRSYKVGDFRQVEGKWTFVPDAEFAQADQVMNFGKDSYAAMTYYVQDFGSKANPTLPDIIESNWMNTWEDYCNLVADTVGQKFNGTFNLNLKLGLIKQDGSYRLTQTPIAAYQSLRQEDKAVLYKDVEVSEKNGLLKGFSGDQYEIVSTFRPSETTKKVGFNLRVGDGEVTRVTYDLEKETLSIDRSRSGIILSNKFAQVDSQSVKRNADGSIDLHLYVDRSSLEVFAKGYTVAGANQIFPAPNSLAASVFVEGGAAKADITLYPLKGIWKDKQAVTKPLELVQASPVTNNIYVGDSLDLKAYVMPASVSQAVSWSVDQPELVSVTEDGNKLRVTALQRGVVKVTATSKENPSLSKVFTINISRNDFKTNVPDLKAVSGKWYVDGESLYNQNTSANDYYMGGQKIPFPEYNLDVDLKYQKGLINIFYASENVDPRNAYSIQFGDNDEIRLYRFMGETIAESSMNGKHLNDGQFHHVKLVKTKNGVSVSVDGVEYLNHQFDTVEPYYNDAYVGLGLWDGDLEARNFFVTNLHAPAVNKASLQKVVDNTASLDPSLYTDETVQAYKAALARAQSLLADEKAEQADLDRAEQDLKTALAALALKPSHQVTPEEGIKDLVEEKPFLEIVMEEIAYQTREQENPELEQGQRRILVAGQKGQKRVFVEVLKGQRTVLGQEVLSLAVDELVEVGSKVVAESAKQPLTRTQPQALNQGEEEKVIPSPRLQPAPDSALPKTGTQEDKFLAMVGLAFLGMGLLAGRKKQED
;
A
#
# COMPACT_ATOMS: atom_id res chain seq x y z
N MET A 1 30.14 -17.82 16.94
CA MET A 1 29.13 -17.81 15.90
C MET A 1 28.63 -16.39 15.59
N PHE A 2 28.56 -15.50 16.53
CA PHE A 2 28.61 -14.06 16.34
C PHE A 2 30.02 -13.59 16.62
N ASP A 3 30.95 -14.11 15.86
CA ASP A 3 32.32 -13.65 15.92
C ASP A 3 32.38 -12.38 15.09
N ASN A 4 32.28 -11.25 15.77
CA ASN A 4 32.38 -9.94 15.15
C ASN A 4 33.69 -9.73 14.38
N ASP A 5 34.67 -10.58 14.65
CA ASP A 5 35.99 -10.57 13.98
C ASP A 5 35.94 -11.20 12.58
N GLN A 6 34.79 -11.78 12.18
CA GLN A 6 34.60 -12.40 10.87
C GLN A 6 33.67 -11.62 9.91
N GLY A 7 33.30 -10.39 10.26
CA GLY A 7 32.63 -9.46 9.33
C GLY A 7 31.20 -9.84 8.91
N GLY A 8 30.45 -10.51 9.78
CA GLY A 8 29.03 -10.84 9.55
C GLY A 8 28.09 -9.71 9.97
N LEU A 9 26.90 -9.65 9.32
CA LEU A 9 25.80 -8.81 9.76
C LEU A 9 24.90 -9.59 10.74
N VAL A 10 24.37 -8.87 11.74
CA VAL A 10 23.38 -9.40 12.69
C VAL A 10 22.11 -8.56 12.59
N ALA A 11 20.97 -9.19 12.46
CA ALA A 11 19.67 -8.55 12.51
C ALA A 11 18.93 -8.94 13.79
N LEU A 12 18.38 -7.95 14.48
CA LEU A 12 17.41 -8.13 15.53
C LEU A 12 16.04 -7.94 14.91
N ILE A 13 15.16 -8.93 15.02
CA ILE A 13 13.93 -9.04 14.24
C ILE A 13 12.77 -9.15 15.22
N THR A 14 11.76 -8.30 15.04
CA THR A 14 10.48 -8.51 15.71
C THR A 14 9.81 -9.77 15.14
N ALA A 15 9.45 -10.69 16.02
CA ALA A 15 8.65 -11.86 15.71
C ALA A 15 7.33 -11.76 16.47
N ASP A 16 6.23 -11.97 15.78
CA ASP A 16 4.89 -11.98 16.35
C ASP A 16 4.40 -13.43 16.56
N GLY A 17 3.43 -13.61 17.44
CA GLY A 17 2.84 -14.88 17.84
C GLY A 17 2.76 -15.01 19.36
N ASN A 18 1.55 -14.88 19.91
CA ASN A 18 1.30 -14.78 21.34
C ASN A 18 2.14 -13.67 22.00
N GLY A 19 2.00 -12.44 21.47
CA GLY A 19 2.83 -11.27 21.79
C GLY A 19 4.14 -11.21 20.99
N GLN A 20 4.70 -10.02 20.91
CA GLN A 20 5.87 -9.71 20.11
C GLN A 20 7.17 -9.94 20.90
N ARG A 21 8.21 -10.37 20.21
CA ARG A 21 9.53 -10.65 20.81
C ARG A 21 10.64 -10.39 19.82
N ILE A 22 11.84 -10.16 20.31
CA ILE A 22 13.00 -9.90 19.46
C ILE A 22 13.77 -11.20 19.26
N LYS A 23 13.88 -11.64 18.03
CA LYS A 23 14.70 -12.77 17.57
C LYS A 23 15.94 -12.29 16.84
N LEU A 24 16.83 -13.22 16.54
CA LEU A 24 18.10 -12.97 15.87
C LEU A 24 18.18 -13.65 14.52
N ALA A 25 18.80 -12.96 13.56
CA ALA A 25 19.29 -13.56 12.34
C ALA A 25 20.70 -13.06 12.03
N TYR A 26 21.47 -13.81 11.26
CA TYR A 26 22.78 -13.36 10.80
C TYR A 26 22.99 -13.64 9.32
N SER A 27 23.83 -12.81 8.71
CA SER A 27 24.28 -12.95 7.32
C SER A 27 25.81 -13.02 7.28
N LYS A 28 26.35 -13.86 6.41
CA LYS A 28 27.79 -13.99 6.13
C LYS A 28 28.19 -13.46 4.75
N ASP A 29 27.23 -12.98 3.99
CA ASP A 29 27.35 -12.57 2.60
C ASP A 29 26.80 -11.15 2.36
N GLU A 30 27.07 -10.24 3.31
CA GLU A 30 26.68 -8.83 3.24
C GLU A 30 25.14 -8.62 3.12
N GLY A 31 24.37 -9.50 3.75
CA GLY A 31 22.91 -9.39 3.78
C GLY A 31 22.18 -10.05 2.61
N ARG A 32 22.87 -10.73 1.71
CA ARG A 32 22.23 -11.42 0.57
C ARG A 32 21.42 -12.62 1.01
N THR A 33 21.90 -13.35 2.00
CA THR A 33 21.19 -14.46 2.64
C THR A 33 21.21 -14.32 4.16
N TRP A 34 20.16 -14.80 4.83
CA TRP A 34 20.01 -14.69 6.27
C TRP A 34 19.69 -16.05 6.89
N THR A 35 20.36 -16.36 7.97
CA THR A 35 20.06 -17.51 8.81
C THR A 35 19.34 -17.03 10.07
N LYS A 36 18.07 -17.39 10.23
CA LYS A 36 17.29 -17.11 11.44
C LYS A 36 17.74 -18.04 12.56
N LEU A 37 17.76 -17.53 13.78
CA LEU A 37 18.03 -18.31 14.97
C LEU A 37 16.74 -18.49 15.78
N ASP A 38 16.60 -19.66 16.40
CA ASP A 38 15.48 -19.90 17.33
C ASP A 38 15.62 -19.16 18.66
N GLN A 39 16.83 -18.67 18.93
CA GLN A 39 17.10 -17.89 20.14
C GLN A 39 16.30 -16.60 20.18
N ILE A 40 15.60 -16.37 21.28
CA ILE A 40 14.96 -15.11 21.63
C ILE A 40 16.02 -14.22 22.27
N ALA A 41 16.19 -13.00 21.77
CA ALA A 41 17.08 -11.99 22.31
C ALA A 41 16.42 -11.24 23.47
N ALA A 42 15.16 -10.87 23.34
CA ALA A 42 14.34 -10.24 24.35
C ALA A 42 12.87 -10.64 24.15
N ASP A 43 12.15 -10.86 25.25
CA ASP A 43 10.74 -11.29 25.22
C ASP A 43 9.89 -10.33 26.08
N TRP A 44 8.67 -10.07 25.62
CA TRP A 44 7.71 -9.26 26.34
C TRP A 44 7.35 -9.86 27.72
N THR A 45 7.40 -11.19 27.84
CA THR A 45 7.11 -11.88 29.13
C THR A 45 8.15 -11.62 30.20
N ASP A 46 9.39 -11.32 29.80
CA ASP A 46 10.50 -10.97 30.70
C ASP A 46 10.62 -9.44 30.88
N ASP A 47 9.81 -8.66 30.16
CA ASP A 47 9.80 -7.22 30.26
C ASP A 47 9.08 -6.76 31.54
N PRO A 48 9.63 -5.81 32.32
CA PRO A 48 8.99 -5.32 33.52
C PRO A 48 7.58 -4.77 33.35
N LEU A 49 7.26 -4.30 32.13
CA LEU A 49 5.97 -3.73 31.78
C LEU A 49 4.98 -4.77 31.23
N GLN A 50 5.45 -5.98 30.91
CA GLN A 50 4.68 -7.11 30.41
C GLN A 50 3.67 -6.74 29.29
N SER A 51 4.08 -5.85 28.40
CA SER A 51 3.27 -5.44 27.27
C SER A 51 3.53 -6.36 26.08
N GLN A 52 2.49 -6.94 25.50
CA GLN A 52 2.58 -7.76 24.29
C GLN A 52 3.08 -6.98 23.07
N ASP A 53 2.91 -5.67 23.10
CA ASP A 53 3.52 -4.74 22.14
C ASP A 53 5.00 -4.55 22.45
N PHE A 54 5.86 -5.28 21.72
CA PHE A 54 7.30 -5.36 21.99
C PHE A 54 8.08 -5.50 20.67
N ARG A 55 8.34 -4.36 19.99
CA ARG A 55 8.81 -4.33 18.61
C ARG A 55 9.75 -3.19 18.29
N ASP A 56 10.18 -3.13 17.03
CA ASP A 56 10.98 -2.09 16.39
C ASP A 56 12.33 -1.89 17.10
N PRO A 57 13.17 -2.93 17.18
CA PRO A 57 14.45 -2.83 17.87
C PRO A 57 15.42 -1.97 17.07
N LYS A 58 15.97 -0.91 17.70
CA LYS A 58 17.10 -0.15 17.15
C LYS A 58 18.34 -0.36 18.01
N VAL A 59 19.44 -0.73 17.38
CA VAL A 59 20.67 -1.16 18.07
C VAL A 59 21.84 -0.24 17.75
N PHE A 60 22.58 0.12 18.79
CA PHE A 60 23.82 0.87 18.68
C PHE A 60 24.81 0.44 19.76
N ARG A 61 26.09 0.82 19.60
CA ARG A 61 27.14 0.57 20.58
C ARG A 61 27.66 1.88 21.19
N TRP A 62 27.77 1.92 22.47
CA TRP A 62 28.29 3.06 23.25
C TRP A 62 28.98 2.60 24.50
N GLU A 63 30.09 3.26 24.88
CA GLU A 63 30.91 2.89 26.06
C GLU A 63 31.29 1.41 26.09
N GLY A 64 31.57 0.83 24.91
CA GLY A 64 31.92 -0.57 24.74
C GLY A 64 30.79 -1.58 24.88
N LYS A 65 29.54 -1.15 25.13
CA LYS A 65 28.34 -2.00 25.24
C LYS A 65 27.40 -1.80 24.09
N TRP A 66 26.63 -2.83 23.76
CA TRP A 66 25.50 -2.75 22.86
C TRP A 66 24.26 -2.29 23.61
N PHE A 67 23.49 -1.42 22.99
CA PHE A 67 22.20 -0.97 23.47
C PHE A 67 21.14 -1.25 22.43
N MET A 68 19.93 -1.51 22.88
CA MET A 68 18.75 -1.69 22.03
C MET A 68 17.61 -0.87 22.62
N VAL A 69 17.05 -0.01 21.80
CA VAL A 69 15.79 0.67 22.10
C VAL A 69 14.67 -0.15 21.50
N VAL A 70 13.63 -0.46 22.26
CA VAL A 70 12.46 -1.25 21.84
C VAL A 70 11.19 -0.53 22.24
N ALA A 71 10.21 -0.57 21.41
CA ALA A 71 8.90 0.07 21.62
C ALA A 71 7.74 -0.80 21.15
N GLY A 72 6.81 -0.19 20.44
CA GLY A 72 5.55 -0.80 20.05
C GLY A 72 4.51 -0.70 21.15
N GLY A 73 4.61 0.32 21.93
CA GLY A 73 3.90 0.62 23.16
C GLY A 73 4.86 1.38 24.05
N PRO A 74 5.05 1.04 25.32
CA PRO A 74 6.05 1.67 26.16
C PRO A 74 7.48 1.51 25.63
N LEU A 75 8.27 2.58 25.75
CA LEU A 75 9.68 2.55 25.38
C LEU A 75 10.53 1.82 26.42
N ARG A 76 11.49 1.01 25.98
CA ARG A 76 12.47 0.31 26.81
C ARG A 76 13.87 0.46 26.23
N ILE A 77 14.86 0.47 27.12
CA ILE A 77 16.28 0.42 26.76
C ILE A 77 16.90 -0.82 27.39
N TYR A 78 17.54 -1.62 26.57
CA TYR A 78 18.26 -2.81 26.95
C TYR A 78 19.76 -2.62 26.69
N SER A 79 20.61 -3.35 27.42
CA SER A 79 22.05 -3.45 27.12
C SER A 79 22.48 -4.90 26.93
N SER A 80 23.57 -5.09 26.18
CA SER A 80 24.19 -6.39 25.95
C SER A 80 25.70 -6.26 25.73
N ASP A 81 26.46 -7.25 26.17
CA ASP A 81 27.88 -7.36 25.87
C ASP A 81 28.15 -8.19 24.59
N ASN A 82 27.13 -8.92 24.07
CA ASN A 82 27.33 -9.94 23.02
C ASN A 82 26.20 -10.05 22.00
N LEU A 83 25.23 -9.13 21.97
CA LEU A 83 24.04 -9.11 21.12
C LEU A 83 23.04 -10.27 21.33
N ARG A 84 23.36 -11.22 22.22
CA ARG A 84 22.52 -12.40 22.47
C ARG A 84 21.72 -12.29 23.77
N ASN A 85 22.38 -11.83 24.81
CA ASN A 85 21.80 -11.73 26.13
C ASN A 85 21.59 -10.26 26.46
N TRP A 86 20.33 -9.90 26.59
CA TRP A 86 19.92 -8.53 26.80
C TRP A 86 19.41 -8.32 28.23
N LYS A 87 19.77 -7.20 28.82
CA LYS A 87 19.38 -6.80 30.14
C LYS A 87 18.64 -5.48 30.08
N VAL A 88 17.50 -5.39 30.75
CA VAL A 88 16.75 -4.15 30.92
C VAL A 88 17.58 -3.13 31.68
N GLU A 89 17.74 -1.96 31.12
CA GLU A 89 18.36 -0.79 31.75
C GLU A 89 17.30 0.18 32.27
N SER A 90 16.40 0.65 31.38
CA SER A 90 15.35 1.59 31.75
C SER A 90 14.06 1.34 30.98
N THR A 91 12.95 1.73 31.58
CA THR A 91 11.59 1.64 31.01
C THR A 91 10.87 2.98 31.16
N TYR A 92 10.05 3.30 30.19
CA TYR A 92 9.29 4.57 30.10
C TYR A 92 7.81 4.24 29.88
N ALA A 93 7.11 3.91 30.96
CA ALA A 93 5.72 3.43 30.91
C ALA A 93 4.76 4.39 30.19
N ASP A 94 4.99 5.70 30.34
CA ASP A 94 4.14 6.74 29.76
C ASP A 94 4.63 7.20 28.36
N LEU A 95 5.74 6.69 27.86
CA LEU A 95 6.30 7.06 26.56
C LEU A 95 5.96 5.99 25.53
N HIS A 96 4.74 6.00 25.03
CA HIS A 96 4.30 5.11 23.97
C HIS A 96 4.80 5.59 22.61
N THR A 97 5.40 4.70 21.85
CA THR A 97 5.89 4.99 20.49
C THR A 97 6.03 3.72 19.65
N GLU A 98 6.20 3.93 18.35
CA GLU A 98 6.66 2.96 17.36
C GLU A 98 7.96 3.47 16.74
N CYS A 99 8.73 2.58 16.12
CA CYS A 99 9.96 2.93 15.41
C CYS A 99 10.84 3.91 16.20
N PRO A 100 11.27 3.56 17.43
CA PRO A 100 12.12 4.44 18.22
C PRO A 100 13.53 4.46 17.64
N ASP A 101 14.18 5.60 17.68
CA ASP A 101 15.58 5.70 17.34
C ASP A 101 16.32 6.58 18.35
N LEU A 102 17.56 6.22 18.68
CA LEU A 102 18.36 6.91 19.68
C LEU A 102 19.81 7.02 19.19
N TYR A 103 20.26 8.24 18.94
CA TYR A 103 21.57 8.52 18.37
C TYR A 103 22.18 9.81 18.90
N PRO A 104 23.53 9.93 18.94
CA PRO A 104 24.23 11.14 19.36
C PRO A 104 24.45 12.08 18.18
N LEU A 105 24.33 13.38 18.45
CA LEU A 105 24.70 14.44 17.52
C LEU A 105 25.58 15.48 18.24
N LEU A 106 26.55 16.02 17.53
CA LEU A 106 27.31 17.19 17.96
C LEU A 106 26.53 18.43 17.53
N ALA A 107 26.13 19.24 18.49
CA ALA A 107 25.49 20.51 18.21
C ALA A 107 26.50 21.56 17.74
N ASP A 108 26.03 22.64 17.12
CA ASP A 108 26.83 23.75 16.64
C ASP A 108 27.60 24.50 17.75
N ASP A 109 27.12 24.42 19.00
CA ASP A 109 27.80 24.95 20.19
C ASP A 109 28.89 24.01 20.75
N GLY A 110 29.13 22.87 20.09
CA GLY A 110 30.09 21.85 20.51
C GLY A 110 29.59 20.88 21.57
N SER A 111 28.35 20.97 21.98
CA SER A 111 27.72 20.04 22.92
C SER A 111 27.39 18.71 22.26
N LEU A 112 27.81 17.58 22.86
CA LEU A 112 27.33 16.26 22.47
C LEU A 112 25.98 15.99 23.12
N LYS A 113 24.95 15.82 22.32
CA LYS A 113 23.58 15.52 22.75
C LYS A 113 23.09 14.24 22.13
N TRP A 114 22.11 13.63 22.77
CA TRP A 114 21.40 12.48 22.27
C TRP A 114 19.99 12.89 21.83
N VAL A 115 19.55 12.34 20.70
CA VAL A 115 18.23 12.55 20.15
C VAL A 115 17.46 11.23 20.24
N LEU A 116 16.30 11.27 20.86
CA LEU A 116 15.31 10.18 20.84
C LEU A 116 14.22 10.60 19.88
N SER A 117 14.16 9.97 18.70
CA SER A 117 13.08 10.15 17.74
C SER A 117 12.01 9.07 17.87
N ARG A 118 10.78 9.42 17.51
CA ARG A 118 9.58 8.63 17.72
C ARG A 118 8.77 8.56 16.43
N GLY A 119 8.85 7.43 15.74
CA GLY A 119 8.13 7.19 14.49
C GLY A 119 8.39 8.18 13.36
N GLY A 120 9.44 9.01 13.44
CA GLY A 120 9.70 10.08 12.47
C GLY A 120 8.74 11.28 12.57
N ARG A 121 7.89 11.33 13.61
CA ARG A 121 6.92 12.41 13.82
C ARG A 121 7.37 13.44 14.83
N SER A 122 8.08 12.99 15.84
CA SER A 122 8.52 13.84 16.94
C SER A 122 9.85 13.38 17.52
N TYR A 123 10.51 14.27 18.27
CA TYR A 123 11.78 13.98 18.93
C TYR A 123 11.94 14.71 20.24
N LYS A 124 12.84 14.18 21.07
CA LYS A 124 13.38 14.83 22.27
C LYS A 124 14.90 14.91 22.16
N VAL A 125 15.47 15.96 22.73
CA VAL A 125 16.93 16.10 22.90
C VAL A 125 17.27 15.96 24.39
N GLY A 126 18.39 15.31 24.68
CA GLY A 126 18.82 15.10 26.05
C GLY A 126 20.19 14.40 26.12
N ASP A 127 20.40 13.66 27.20
CA ASP A 127 21.65 12.92 27.46
C ASP A 127 21.35 11.44 27.63
N PHE A 128 22.19 10.58 27.05
CA PHE A 128 22.18 9.15 27.32
C PHE A 128 23.29 8.84 28.31
N ARG A 129 22.95 8.54 29.55
CA ARG A 129 23.89 8.38 30.68
C ARG A 129 23.36 7.43 31.72
N GLN A 130 24.24 7.05 32.64
CA GLN A 130 23.82 6.29 33.81
C GLN A 130 23.14 7.18 34.84
N VAL A 131 21.99 6.71 35.32
CA VAL A 131 21.24 7.24 36.47
C VAL A 131 21.01 6.07 37.42
N GLU A 132 21.49 6.16 38.66
CA GLU A 132 21.43 5.07 39.68
C GLU A 132 21.98 3.72 39.16
N GLY A 133 23.05 3.78 38.35
CA GLY A 133 23.69 2.61 37.75
C GLY A 133 22.98 1.99 36.54
N LYS A 134 21.91 2.58 36.04
CA LYS A 134 21.16 2.15 34.84
C LYS A 134 21.33 3.14 33.72
N TRP A 135 21.53 2.66 32.51
CA TRP A 135 21.57 3.49 31.33
C TRP A 135 20.18 4.03 30.98
N THR A 136 20.09 5.35 30.86
CA THR A 136 18.83 6.07 30.78
C THR A 136 18.97 7.24 29.82
N PHE A 137 17.99 7.45 28.94
CA PHE A 137 17.84 8.69 28.20
C PHE A 137 17.15 9.71 29.12
N VAL A 138 17.82 10.81 29.37
CA VAL A 138 17.32 11.90 30.22
C VAL A 138 17.09 13.12 29.32
N PRO A 139 15.84 13.48 29.02
CA PRO A 139 15.54 14.63 28.19
C PRO A 139 16.00 15.92 28.89
N ASP A 140 16.45 16.91 28.11
CA ASP A 140 16.68 18.25 28.63
C ASP A 140 15.35 18.82 29.16
N ALA A 141 15.41 19.74 30.11
CA ALA A 141 14.22 20.20 30.85
C ALA A 141 13.08 20.70 29.95
N GLU A 142 13.42 21.34 28.84
CA GLU A 142 12.44 21.82 27.85
C GLU A 142 11.72 20.72 27.06
N PHE A 143 12.33 19.52 26.96
CA PHE A 143 11.77 18.36 26.30
C PHE A 143 11.12 17.36 27.28
N ALA A 144 11.13 17.65 28.56
CA ALA A 144 10.59 16.72 29.57
C ALA A 144 9.10 16.51 29.41
N GLN A 145 8.35 17.59 29.11
CA GLN A 145 6.89 17.58 29.05
C GLN A 145 6.34 17.49 27.60
N ALA A 146 7.09 17.89 26.59
CA ALA A 146 6.63 17.94 25.22
C ALA A 146 7.73 17.54 24.22
N ASP A 147 7.30 16.89 23.16
CA ASP A 147 8.17 16.61 22.01
C ASP A 147 8.22 17.79 21.07
N GLN A 148 9.29 17.85 20.26
CA GLN A 148 9.33 18.74 19.09
C GLN A 148 8.84 17.96 17.86
N VAL A 149 8.18 18.70 16.95
CA VAL A 149 7.72 18.14 15.68
C VAL A 149 8.94 17.89 14.79
N MET A 150 9.02 16.67 14.23
CA MET A 150 10.05 16.28 13.29
C MET A 150 9.61 16.52 11.84
N ASN A 151 8.36 16.19 11.52
CA ASN A 151 7.77 16.46 10.22
C ASN A 151 6.31 16.89 10.40
N PHE A 152 5.92 18.06 9.85
CA PHE A 152 4.57 18.57 9.99
C PHE A 152 3.61 18.07 8.91
N GLY A 153 4.11 17.62 7.76
CA GLY A 153 3.29 16.98 6.73
C GLY A 153 2.85 15.60 7.19
N LYS A 154 1.70 15.14 6.73
CA LYS A 154 1.14 13.86 7.20
C LYS A 154 1.92 12.64 6.69
N ASP A 155 2.53 12.74 5.52
CA ASP A 155 3.11 11.60 4.83
C ASP A 155 4.63 11.48 5.10
N SER A 156 4.95 11.27 6.37
CA SER A 156 6.28 10.93 6.84
C SER A 156 6.15 10.15 8.13
N TYR A 157 6.42 8.85 8.09
CA TYR A 157 6.27 7.96 9.23
C TYR A 157 7.36 6.88 9.27
N ALA A 158 7.45 6.17 10.41
CA ALA A 158 8.32 5.02 10.60
C ALA A 158 9.80 5.31 10.26
N ALA A 159 10.28 6.51 10.62
CA ALA A 159 11.65 6.92 10.35
C ALA A 159 12.66 6.00 11.03
N MET A 160 13.67 5.62 10.26
CA MET A 160 14.83 4.89 10.74
C MET A 160 16.11 5.55 10.22
N THR A 161 17.14 5.58 11.04
CA THR A 161 18.42 6.17 10.66
C THR A 161 19.43 5.12 10.21
N TYR A 162 20.31 5.49 9.30
CA TYR A 162 21.48 4.73 8.87
C TYR A 162 22.73 5.39 9.43
N TYR A 163 23.59 4.59 10.05
CA TYR A 163 24.88 5.03 10.60
C TYR A 163 25.79 3.85 10.89
N VAL A 164 27.07 4.13 11.13
CA VAL A 164 27.98 3.17 11.73
C VAL A 164 27.58 3.01 13.20
N GLN A 165 27.21 1.81 13.63
CA GLN A 165 26.55 1.55 14.90
C GLN A 165 27.40 1.73 16.15
N ASP A 166 28.72 1.87 16.04
CA ASP A 166 29.61 2.12 17.17
C ASP A 166 29.87 3.63 17.31
N PHE A 167 29.27 4.21 18.32
CA PHE A 167 29.42 5.63 18.64
C PHE A 167 30.62 5.91 19.56
N GLY A 168 31.42 4.89 19.87
CA GLY A 168 32.62 5.03 20.71
C GLY A 168 32.27 5.23 22.18
N SER A 169 32.76 6.31 22.77
CA SER A 169 32.54 6.65 24.17
C SER A 169 32.43 8.17 24.37
N LYS A 170 31.96 8.60 25.54
CA LYS A 170 31.89 10.03 25.86
C LYS A 170 33.26 10.72 25.80
N ALA A 171 34.32 10.01 26.18
CA ALA A 171 35.70 10.52 26.14
C ALA A 171 36.27 10.57 24.72
N ASN A 172 35.79 9.70 23.82
CA ASN A 172 36.21 9.63 22.44
C ASN A 172 35.02 9.22 21.56
N PRO A 173 34.09 10.16 21.24
CA PRO A 173 32.90 9.86 20.46
C PRO A 173 33.22 9.67 18.97
N THR A 174 32.66 8.65 18.40
CA THR A 174 32.55 8.46 16.95
C THR A 174 31.22 9.02 16.48
N LEU A 175 31.30 10.07 15.66
CA LEU A 175 30.10 10.80 15.20
C LEU A 175 29.96 10.64 13.67
N PRO A 176 29.41 9.54 13.19
CA PRO A 176 29.13 9.36 11.76
C PRO A 176 28.02 10.30 11.31
N ASP A 177 27.92 10.50 10.01
CA ASP A 177 26.71 11.10 9.44
C ASP A 177 25.50 10.23 9.76
N ILE A 178 24.50 10.80 10.38
CA ILE A 178 23.22 10.16 10.66
C ILE A 178 22.28 10.50 9.51
N ILE A 179 21.87 9.48 8.76
CA ILE A 179 20.97 9.63 7.61
C ILE A 179 19.63 9.00 7.95
N GLU A 180 18.57 9.78 7.83
CA GLU A 180 17.19 9.36 8.07
C GLU A 180 16.52 8.93 6.77
N SER A 181 15.71 7.86 6.83
CA SER A 181 14.80 7.43 5.78
C SER A 181 13.43 7.16 6.38
N ASN A 182 12.38 7.66 5.73
CA ASN A 182 11.01 7.61 6.20
C ASN A 182 10.12 6.94 5.16
N TRP A 183 9.00 6.38 5.60
CA TRP A 183 7.91 5.97 4.75
C TRP A 183 7.02 7.17 4.44
N MET A 184 6.94 7.54 3.14
CA MET A 184 6.05 8.60 2.67
C MET A 184 4.62 8.07 2.59
N ASN A 185 4.01 7.94 3.72
CA ASN A 185 2.61 7.61 3.93
C ASN A 185 2.27 7.89 5.41
N THR A 186 1.08 7.50 5.82
CA THR A 186 0.55 7.71 7.17
C THR A 186 -0.45 6.61 7.51
N TRP A 187 -0.84 6.46 8.78
CA TRP A 187 -1.93 5.59 9.22
C TRP A 187 -3.31 6.26 9.20
N GLU A 188 -3.46 7.38 8.52
CA GLU A 188 -4.77 8.00 8.31
C GLU A 188 -5.67 7.13 7.39
N ASP A 189 -6.91 7.53 7.22
CA ASP A 189 -7.94 6.79 6.48
C ASP A 189 -7.60 6.49 5.01
N TYR A 190 -6.62 7.19 4.45
CA TYR A 190 -6.17 6.99 3.07
C TYR A 190 -4.92 6.10 2.92
N CYS A 191 -4.38 5.57 4.02
CA CYS A 191 -3.16 4.76 4.01
C CYS A 191 -3.16 3.67 2.93
N ASN A 192 -4.23 2.90 2.87
CA ASN A 192 -4.38 1.77 1.95
C ASN A 192 -5.08 2.12 0.63
N LEU A 193 -5.48 3.39 0.45
CA LEU A 193 -6.19 3.82 -0.75
C LEU A 193 -5.27 4.23 -1.90
N VAL A 194 -3.99 4.49 -1.62
CA VAL A 194 -3.05 5.04 -2.59
C VAL A 194 -2.89 4.13 -3.80
N ALA A 195 -2.57 2.85 -3.58
CA ALA A 195 -2.32 1.90 -4.66
C ALA A 195 -3.53 1.78 -5.60
N ASP A 196 -4.70 1.57 -5.04
CA ASP A 196 -5.92 1.34 -5.81
C ASP A 196 -6.42 2.61 -6.49
N THR A 197 -6.31 3.77 -5.82
CA THR A 197 -6.82 5.04 -6.36
C THR A 197 -5.95 5.62 -7.46
N VAL A 198 -4.62 5.50 -7.35
CA VAL A 198 -3.70 6.06 -8.37
C VAL A 198 -3.17 5.02 -9.36
N GLY A 199 -3.63 3.76 -9.24
CA GLY A 199 -3.28 2.69 -10.17
C GLY A 199 -1.84 2.20 -10.07
N GLN A 200 -1.20 2.33 -8.90
CA GLN A 200 0.13 1.78 -8.63
C GLN A 200 0.03 0.46 -7.85
N LYS A 201 1.13 -0.30 -7.77
CA LYS A 201 1.16 -1.63 -7.13
C LYS A 201 1.62 -1.60 -5.67
N PHE A 202 1.78 -0.43 -5.08
CA PHE A 202 2.31 -0.25 -3.73
C PHE A 202 1.66 0.96 -3.06
N ASN A 203 1.62 0.97 -1.73
CA ASN A 203 1.12 2.07 -0.92
C ASN A 203 2.29 2.86 -0.32
N GLY A 204 2.34 4.17 -0.66
CA GLY A 204 3.42 5.05 -0.24
C GLY A 204 4.72 4.83 -1.03
N THR A 205 5.74 5.57 -0.63
CA THR A 205 7.09 5.55 -1.19
C THR A 205 8.08 5.93 -0.09
N PHE A 206 9.34 6.17 -0.42
CA PHE A 206 10.29 6.76 0.54
C PHE A 206 10.30 8.28 0.41
N ASN A 207 10.42 8.97 1.56
CA ASN A 207 10.81 10.36 1.59
C ASN A 207 12.25 10.53 1.11
N LEU A 208 12.69 11.77 0.87
CA LEU A 208 14.10 12.05 0.66
C LEU A 208 14.92 11.58 1.88
N ASN A 209 16.08 11.01 1.61
CA ASN A 209 17.02 10.73 2.69
C ASN A 209 17.58 12.05 3.22
N LEU A 210 17.54 12.22 4.53
CA LEU A 210 17.90 13.46 5.21
C LEU A 210 19.13 13.23 6.10
N LYS A 211 20.15 14.08 5.96
CA LYS A 211 21.23 14.15 6.93
C LYS A 211 20.74 14.93 8.14
N LEU A 212 20.83 14.30 9.31
CA LEU A 212 20.45 14.90 10.58
C LEU A 212 21.61 15.68 11.17
N GLY A 213 21.31 16.82 11.76
CA GLY A 213 22.24 17.64 12.53
C GLY A 213 21.53 18.26 13.72
N LEU A 214 22.26 18.97 14.56
CA LEU A 214 21.71 19.63 15.73
C LEU A 214 22.28 21.04 15.84
N ILE A 215 21.40 22.00 16.03
CA ILE A 215 21.80 23.40 16.27
C ILE A 215 21.13 23.96 17.52
N LYS A 216 21.73 24.96 18.12
CA LYS A 216 21.13 25.69 19.22
C LYS A 216 20.49 26.97 18.69
N GLN A 217 19.17 27.00 18.67
CA GLN A 217 18.38 28.11 18.13
C GLN A 217 17.40 28.61 19.17
N ASP A 218 17.35 29.92 19.40
CA ASP A 218 16.47 30.57 20.40
C ASP A 218 16.62 29.96 21.83
N GLY A 219 17.84 29.56 22.17
CA GLY A 219 18.18 28.96 23.49
C GLY A 219 17.85 27.48 23.66
N SER A 220 17.27 26.84 22.64
CA SER A 220 16.88 25.44 22.62
C SER A 220 17.58 24.67 21.50
N TYR A 221 17.79 23.35 21.70
CA TYR A 221 18.30 22.50 20.63
C TYR A 221 17.22 22.19 19.61
N ARG A 222 17.57 22.28 18.33
CA ARG A 222 16.72 21.95 17.19
C ARG A 222 17.42 20.99 16.26
N LEU A 223 16.70 19.92 15.90
CA LEU A 223 17.15 19.00 14.87
C LEU A 223 17.12 19.68 13.52
N THR A 224 18.16 19.50 12.71
CA THR A 224 18.17 19.90 11.32
C THR A 224 18.04 18.67 10.43
N GLN A 225 17.22 18.75 9.38
CA GLN A 225 16.90 17.70 8.45
C GLN A 225 17.26 18.16 7.04
N THR A 226 18.49 17.96 6.64
CA THR A 226 19.02 18.46 5.35
C THR A 226 18.99 17.35 4.31
N PRO A 227 18.37 17.54 3.15
CA PRO A 227 18.47 16.58 2.05
C PRO A 227 19.92 16.24 1.74
N ILE A 228 20.25 14.95 1.57
CA ILE A 228 21.64 14.53 1.34
C ILE A 228 22.20 15.17 0.08
N ALA A 229 23.49 15.52 0.11
CA ALA A 229 24.16 16.23 -0.98
C ALA A 229 24.12 15.48 -2.32
N ALA A 230 23.95 14.18 -2.30
CA ALA A 230 23.84 13.35 -3.50
C ALA A 230 22.70 13.79 -4.44
N TYR A 231 21.60 14.36 -3.91
CA TYR A 231 20.50 14.85 -4.74
C TYR A 231 20.89 16.03 -5.63
N GLN A 232 21.91 16.80 -5.28
CA GLN A 232 22.41 17.90 -6.12
C GLN A 232 22.92 17.39 -7.48
N SER A 233 23.39 16.13 -7.56
CA SER A 233 23.79 15.51 -8.81
C SER A 233 22.65 15.33 -9.83
N LEU A 234 21.40 15.40 -9.36
CA LEU A 234 20.21 15.33 -10.19
C LEU A 234 19.85 16.65 -10.85
N ARG A 235 20.41 17.78 -10.38
CA ARG A 235 20.11 19.11 -10.92
C ARG A 235 20.54 19.21 -12.39
N GLN A 236 19.67 19.78 -13.21
CA GLN A 236 19.99 20.20 -14.57
C GLN A 236 20.40 21.67 -14.50
N GLU A 237 21.67 21.92 -14.10
CA GLU A 237 22.21 23.27 -13.87
C GLU A 237 22.11 24.18 -15.10
N ASP A 238 22.25 23.61 -16.30
CA ASP A 238 22.10 24.29 -17.58
C ASP A 238 20.68 24.80 -17.88
N LYS A 239 19.70 24.27 -17.17
CA LYS A 239 18.27 24.61 -17.29
C LYS A 239 17.72 25.33 -16.06
N ALA A 240 18.58 25.72 -15.14
CA ALA A 240 18.16 26.39 -13.94
C ALA A 240 17.51 27.76 -14.23
N VAL A 241 16.45 28.08 -13.52
CA VAL A 241 15.79 29.39 -13.58
C VAL A 241 16.19 30.17 -12.33
N LEU A 242 16.88 31.30 -12.51
CA LEU A 242 17.44 32.09 -11.44
C LEU A 242 16.81 33.48 -11.37
N TYR A 243 16.39 33.86 -10.18
CA TYR A 243 16.01 35.22 -9.84
C TYR A 243 16.82 35.65 -8.61
N LYS A 244 17.41 36.83 -8.66
CA LYS A 244 18.18 37.38 -7.55
C LYS A 244 17.71 38.79 -7.24
N ASP A 245 17.36 39.03 -5.97
CA ASP A 245 16.84 40.29 -5.44
C ASP A 245 15.68 40.91 -6.29
N VAL A 246 14.81 40.03 -6.79
CA VAL A 246 13.68 40.41 -7.66
C VAL A 246 12.45 40.71 -6.80
N GLU A 247 11.77 41.81 -7.11
CA GLU A 247 10.49 42.11 -6.47
C GLU A 247 9.38 41.22 -6.99
N VAL A 248 8.67 40.59 -6.08
CA VAL A 248 7.47 39.77 -6.34
C VAL A 248 6.28 40.46 -5.68
N SER A 249 5.19 40.59 -6.42
CA SER A 249 3.95 41.17 -5.94
C SER A 249 2.76 40.45 -6.58
N GLU A 250 1.54 40.77 -6.19
CA GLU A 250 0.32 40.22 -6.80
C GLU A 250 0.25 40.49 -8.31
N LYS A 251 0.94 41.54 -8.81
CA LYS A 251 0.89 41.96 -10.21
C LYS A 251 1.92 41.27 -11.11
N ASN A 252 3.04 40.80 -10.54
CA ASN A 252 4.13 40.15 -11.30
C ASN A 252 4.44 38.76 -10.72
N GLY A 253 3.91 37.74 -11.31
CA GLY A 253 4.26 36.37 -10.94
C GLY A 253 5.57 35.90 -11.58
N LEU A 254 6.48 35.34 -10.80
CA LEU A 254 7.67 34.64 -11.30
C LEU A 254 7.37 33.22 -11.68
N LEU A 255 8.30 32.58 -12.39
CA LEU A 255 8.21 31.19 -12.94
C LEU A 255 7.16 31.04 -14.04
N LYS A 256 6.64 32.12 -14.62
CA LYS A 256 5.76 32.05 -15.78
C LYS A 256 6.47 31.39 -16.95
N GLY A 257 5.85 30.35 -17.54
CA GLY A 257 6.43 29.57 -18.64
C GLY A 257 7.29 28.39 -18.19
N PHE A 258 7.52 28.21 -16.88
CA PHE A 258 8.08 26.96 -16.38
C PHE A 258 7.08 25.80 -16.56
N SER A 259 7.60 24.66 -16.99
CA SER A 259 6.83 23.44 -17.20
C SER A 259 7.68 22.26 -16.77
N GLY A 260 7.26 21.56 -15.70
CA GLY A 260 7.97 20.39 -15.17
C GLY A 260 7.22 19.71 -14.04
N ASP A 261 7.49 18.42 -13.88
CA ASP A 261 6.90 17.57 -12.83
C ASP A 261 7.93 17.09 -11.79
N GLN A 262 9.23 17.36 -12.03
CA GLN A 262 10.35 17.01 -11.14
C GLN A 262 11.32 18.18 -11.05
N TYR A 263 11.35 18.85 -9.91
CA TYR A 263 12.19 20.04 -9.73
C TYR A 263 12.46 20.35 -8.26
N GLU A 264 13.52 21.08 -8.04
CA GLU A 264 13.93 21.61 -6.75
C GLU A 264 13.84 23.14 -6.78
N ILE A 265 13.34 23.74 -5.70
CA ILE A 265 13.30 25.20 -5.53
C ILE A 265 14.04 25.56 -4.25
N VAL A 266 15.06 26.42 -4.39
CA VAL A 266 15.75 27.06 -3.26
C VAL A 266 15.38 28.54 -3.27
N SER A 267 14.86 29.06 -2.17
CA SER A 267 14.37 30.45 -2.14
C SER A 267 14.57 31.12 -0.80
N THR A 268 14.70 32.45 -0.86
CA THR A 268 14.66 33.35 0.30
C THR A 268 13.77 34.52 -0.02
N PHE A 269 12.74 34.73 0.78
CA PHE A 269 11.85 35.89 0.70
C PHE A 269 12.22 36.93 1.74
N ARG A 270 12.21 38.19 1.36
CA ARG A 270 12.36 39.39 2.22
C ARG A 270 11.09 40.21 2.07
N PRO A 271 10.06 39.94 2.88
CA PRO A 271 8.75 40.59 2.77
C PRO A 271 8.78 42.04 3.17
N SER A 272 7.93 42.85 2.56
CA SER A 272 7.67 44.21 3.01
C SER A 272 6.78 44.21 4.26
N GLU A 273 6.64 45.36 4.94
CA GLU A 273 5.80 45.52 6.15
C GLU A 273 4.32 45.17 5.89
N THR A 274 3.86 45.36 4.65
CA THR A 274 2.44 45.10 4.29
C THR A 274 2.20 43.69 3.77
N THR A 275 3.24 42.93 3.57
CA THR A 275 3.11 41.56 3.06
C THR A 275 2.41 40.67 4.08
N LYS A 276 1.40 39.94 3.63
CA LYS A 276 0.64 39.00 4.48
C LYS A 276 1.05 37.56 4.26
N LYS A 277 1.24 37.17 2.99
CA LYS A 277 1.65 35.81 2.65
C LYS A 277 2.62 35.77 1.50
N VAL A 278 3.54 34.81 1.53
CA VAL A 278 4.43 34.48 0.43
C VAL A 278 4.42 32.95 0.21
N GLY A 279 4.72 32.51 -1.02
CA GLY A 279 4.85 31.09 -1.28
C GLY A 279 4.80 30.70 -2.74
N PHE A 280 4.45 29.45 -2.97
CA PHE A 280 4.47 28.82 -4.27
C PHE A 280 3.16 28.10 -4.59
N ASN A 281 2.69 28.27 -5.81
CA ASN A 281 1.71 27.37 -6.42
C ASN A 281 2.52 26.40 -7.30
N LEU A 282 2.36 25.11 -7.05
CA LEU A 282 3.12 24.01 -7.64
C LEU A 282 2.17 23.07 -8.35
N ARG A 283 2.69 22.37 -9.39
CA ARG A 283 1.90 21.39 -10.13
C ARG A 283 0.54 21.96 -10.55
N VAL A 284 0.58 23.16 -11.14
CA VAL A 284 -0.62 23.91 -11.55
C VAL A 284 -1.04 23.46 -12.95
N GLY A 285 -2.31 23.18 -13.11
CA GLY A 285 -2.92 22.87 -14.39
C GLY A 285 -4.33 22.30 -14.21
N ASP A 286 -5.18 22.46 -15.22
CA ASP A 286 -6.54 21.85 -15.30
C ASP A 286 -7.40 22.08 -14.03
N GLY A 287 -7.25 23.24 -13.37
CA GLY A 287 -7.93 23.58 -12.12
C GLY A 287 -7.24 23.05 -10.85
N GLU A 288 -6.13 22.34 -11.01
CA GLU A 288 -5.33 21.77 -9.92
C GLU A 288 -4.25 22.72 -9.44
N VAL A 289 -3.91 22.62 -8.17
CA VAL A 289 -2.80 23.32 -7.55
C VAL A 289 -2.40 22.68 -6.22
N THR A 290 -1.12 22.49 -6.01
CA THR A 290 -0.53 22.22 -4.69
C THR A 290 0.09 23.54 -4.20
N ARG A 291 -0.24 23.99 -3.01
CA ARG A 291 0.20 25.30 -2.53
C ARG A 291 1.07 25.17 -1.28
N VAL A 292 2.22 25.84 -1.28
CA VAL A 292 3.05 26.06 -0.10
C VAL A 292 2.94 27.53 0.28
N THR A 293 2.51 27.80 1.51
CA THR A 293 2.25 29.16 1.99
C THR A 293 2.95 29.42 3.30
N TYR A 294 3.66 30.52 3.39
CA TYR A 294 4.03 31.12 4.66
C TYR A 294 3.12 32.32 4.94
N ASP A 295 2.34 32.24 6.02
CA ASP A 295 1.46 33.30 6.51
C ASP A 295 2.22 34.14 7.54
N LEU A 296 2.48 35.40 7.23
CA LEU A 296 3.28 36.30 8.07
C LEU A 296 2.54 36.79 9.33
N GLU A 297 1.20 36.86 9.26
CA GLU A 297 0.39 37.30 10.40
C GLU A 297 0.28 36.22 11.45
N LYS A 298 0.22 34.93 10.99
CA LYS A 298 0.11 33.75 11.86
C LYS A 298 1.46 33.13 12.18
N GLU A 299 2.52 33.54 11.52
CA GLU A 299 3.82 32.85 11.51
C GLU A 299 3.67 31.35 11.31
N THR A 300 3.00 30.97 10.22
CA THR A 300 2.65 29.58 9.93
C THR A 300 3.08 29.20 8.52
N LEU A 301 3.81 28.10 8.41
CA LEU A 301 4.09 27.42 7.13
C LEU A 301 3.04 26.32 6.91
N SER A 302 2.48 26.26 5.71
CA SER A 302 1.45 25.27 5.37
C SER A 302 1.66 24.66 4.00
N ILE A 303 1.19 23.40 3.87
CA ILE A 303 1.04 22.66 2.61
C ILE A 303 -0.44 22.42 2.41
N ASP A 304 -0.98 22.94 1.31
CA ASP A 304 -2.36 22.73 0.90
C ASP A 304 -2.38 21.88 -0.37
N ARG A 305 -2.87 20.67 -0.26
CA ARG A 305 -3.05 19.71 -1.35
C ARG A 305 -4.53 19.42 -1.66
N SER A 306 -5.44 20.20 -1.11
CA SER A 306 -6.89 19.99 -1.27
C SER A 306 -7.38 20.06 -2.72
N ARG A 307 -6.58 20.60 -3.62
CA ARG A 307 -6.81 20.64 -5.07
C ARG A 307 -5.64 20.09 -5.88
N SER A 308 -4.89 19.17 -5.34
CA SER A 308 -3.70 18.59 -5.96
C SER A 308 -4.00 17.31 -6.73
N GLY A 309 -5.00 17.35 -7.61
CA GLY A 309 -5.40 16.22 -8.45
C GLY A 309 -6.31 15.24 -7.73
N ILE A 310 -5.93 13.96 -7.69
CA ILE A 310 -6.73 12.92 -7.04
C ILE A 310 -6.72 13.12 -5.53
N ILE A 311 -7.91 13.20 -4.94
CA ILE A 311 -8.14 13.33 -3.50
C ILE A 311 -8.60 11.99 -2.95
N LEU A 312 -7.78 11.36 -2.11
CA LEU A 312 -8.02 10.03 -1.58
C LEU A 312 -9.14 10.00 -0.53
N SER A 313 -9.19 11.03 0.30
CA SER A 313 -10.18 11.18 1.38
C SER A 313 -10.27 12.63 1.86
N ASN A 314 -11.23 12.90 2.74
CA ASN A 314 -11.33 14.22 3.39
C ASN A 314 -10.13 14.53 4.27
N LYS A 315 -9.51 13.53 4.90
CA LYS A 315 -8.30 13.72 5.70
C LYS A 315 -7.07 13.98 4.83
N PHE A 316 -7.00 13.34 3.65
CA PHE A 316 -5.97 13.65 2.66
C PHE A 316 -6.05 15.11 2.20
N ALA A 317 -7.25 15.66 2.04
CA ALA A 317 -7.46 17.03 1.57
C ALA A 317 -7.20 18.10 2.64
N GLN A 318 -6.93 17.74 3.89
CA GLN A 318 -6.66 18.70 4.94
C GLN A 318 -5.33 19.43 4.71
N VAL A 319 -5.31 20.70 5.09
CA VAL A 319 -4.10 21.52 5.05
C VAL A 319 -3.22 21.15 6.24
N ASP A 320 -1.98 20.78 5.97
CA ASP A 320 -0.98 20.54 7.00
C ASP A 320 -0.22 21.84 7.29
N SER A 321 0.02 22.13 8.57
CA SER A 321 0.68 23.38 8.95
C SER A 321 1.45 23.28 10.26
N GLN A 322 2.47 24.15 10.38
CA GLN A 322 3.27 24.32 11.59
C GLN A 322 3.57 25.79 11.83
N SER A 323 3.58 26.19 13.10
CA SER A 323 4.08 27.52 13.48
C SER A 323 5.59 27.61 13.27
N VAL A 324 6.03 28.59 12.52
CA VAL A 324 7.44 28.80 12.12
C VAL A 324 7.75 30.29 12.19
N LYS A 325 8.58 30.72 13.14
CA LYS A 325 9.05 32.08 13.21
C LYS A 325 9.98 32.41 12.04
N ARG A 326 9.89 33.66 11.55
CA ARG A 326 10.85 34.17 10.55
C ARG A 326 12.29 34.07 11.06
N ASN A 327 13.25 34.17 10.14
CA ASN A 327 14.66 34.30 10.48
C ASN A 327 14.92 35.57 11.26
N ALA A 328 16.04 35.66 11.94
CA ALA A 328 16.40 36.84 12.76
C ALA A 328 16.46 38.16 11.96
N ASP A 329 16.76 38.06 10.66
CA ASP A 329 16.77 39.20 9.71
C ASP A 329 15.38 39.48 9.09
N GLY A 330 14.34 38.78 9.53
CA GLY A 330 12.98 38.92 9.02
C GLY A 330 12.72 38.14 7.72
N SER A 331 13.72 37.48 7.16
CA SER A 331 13.57 36.68 5.94
C SER A 331 12.87 35.32 6.19
N ILE A 332 12.45 34.70 5.11
CA ILE A 332 11.84 33.36 5.07
C ILE A 332 12.58 32.56 4.03
N ASP A 333 13.26 31.50 4.46
CA ASP A 333 13.89 30.53 3.58
C ASP A 333 12.95 29.34 3.37
N LEU A 334 12.78 28.93 2.10
CA LEU A 334 12.04 27.74 1.70
C LEU A 334 12.87 26.94 0.68
N HIS A 335 13.06 25.67 0.98
CA HIS A 335 13.67 24.72 0.09
C HIS A 335 12.67 23.59 -0.18
N LEU A 336 12.32 23.36 -1.44
CA LEU A 336 11.28 22.44 -1.84
C LEU A 336 11.81 21.44 -2.85
N TYR A 337 11.37 20.20 -2.68
CA TYR A 337 11.50 19.17 -3.70
C TYR A 337 10.10 18.75 -4.16
N VAL A 338 9.88 18.81 -5.44
CA VAL A 338 8.63 18.39 -6.09
C VAL A 338 8.94 17.24 -7.02
N ASP A 339 8.25 16.13 -6.84
CA ASP A 339 8.26 15.02 -7.77
C ASP A 339 6.82 14.75 -8.23
N ARG A 340 6.63 13.76 -9.07
CA ARG A 340 5.33 13.43 -9.67
C ARG A 340 4.23 13.20 -8.66
N SER A 341 4.58 12.56 -7.54
CA SER A 341 3.62 12.20 -6.50
C SER A 341 4.04 12.62 -5.09
N SER A 342 5.00 13.54 -4.98
CA SER A 342 5.47 14.00 -3.67
C SER A 342 5.86 15.47 -3.66
N LEU A 343 5.71 16.07 -2.49
CA LEU A 343 6.21 17.41 -2.14
C LEU A 343 6.88 17.30 -0.79
N GLU A 344 8.14 17.73 -0.73
CA GLU A 344 8.87 17.92 0.53
C GLU A 344 9.32 19.37 0.67
N VAL A 345 9.10 19.94 1.85
CA VAL A 345 9.31 21.35 2.17
C VAL A 345 10.21 21.46 3.38
N PHE A 346 11.27 22.25 3.24
CA PHE A 346 12.20 22.55 4.32
C PHE A 346 12.27 24.05 4.52
N ALA A 347 12.37 24.49 5.77
CA ALA A 347 12.41 25.89 6.13
C ALA A 347 13.25 26.13 7.40
N LYS A 348 13.47 27.40 7.73
CA LYS A 348 14.13 27.83 8.97
C LYS A 348 15.50 27.16 9.16
N GLY A 349 16.33 27.20 8.11
CA GLY A 349 17.63 26.53 8.14
C GLY A 349 17.53 25.01 8.36
N TYR A 350 16.53 24.36 7.75
CA TYR A 350 16.24 22.92 7.84
C TYR A 350 15.79 22.43 9.23
N THR A 351 15.42 23.31 10.15
CA THR A 351 14.83 22.92 11.44
C THR A 351 13.34 22.63 11.36
N VAL A 352 12.73 22.87 10.21
CA VAL A 352 11.35 22.59 9.89
C VAL A 352 11.28 21.78 8.60
N ALA A 353 10.60 20.64 8.66
CA ALA A 353 10.36 19.77 7.52
C ALA A 353 8.87 19.37 7.43
N GLY A 354 8.36 19.29 6.21
CA GLY A 354 7.01 18.82 5.90
C GLY A 354 7.00 18.01 4.62
N ALA A 355 6.30 16.86 4.62
CA ALA A 355 6.23 15.97 3.48
C ALA A 355 4.80 15.49 3.23
N ASN A 356 4.37 15.54 1.97
CA ASN A 356 3.04 15.12 1.56
C ASN A 356 3.07 14.39 0.21
N GLN A 357 2.30 13.31 0.11
CA GLN A 357 1.93 12.75 -1.18
C GLN A 357 0.98 13.70 -1.91
N ILE A 358 1.12 13.79 -3.22
CA ILE A 358 0.28 14.58 -4.12
C ILE A 358 0.03 13.77 -5.38
N PHE A 359 -1.15 13.88 -5.98
CA PHE A 359 -1.49 13.12 -7.18
C PHE A 359 -2.07 14.00 -8.27
N PRO A 360 -1.36 15.09 -8.66
CA PRO A 360 -1.81 15.97 -9.74
C PRO A 360 -1.77 15.24 -11.08
N ALA A 361 -2.60 15.70 -11.99
CA ALA A 361 -2.62 15.21 -13.36
C ALA A 361 -1.23 15.36 -14.02
N PRO A 362 -0.83 14.46 -14.92
CA PRO A 362 0.46 14.53 -15.61
C PRO A 362 0.72 15.84 -16.36
N ASN A 363 -0.32 16.52 -16.81
CA ASN A 363 -0.26 17.82 -17.50
C ASN A 363 -0.34 19.03 -16.56
N SER A 364 -0.46 18.84 -15.26
CA SER A 364 -0.35 19.90 -14.26
C SER A 364 1.11 20.22 -13.98
N LEU A 365 1.77 20.95 -14.89
CA LEU A 365 3.21 21.13 -14.94
C LEU A 365 3.69 22.54 -14.58
N ALA A 366 2.78 23.53 -14.48
CA ALA A 366 3.16 24.89 -14.23
C ALA A 366 3.48 25.11 -12.74
N ALA A 367 4.32 26.11 -12.47
CA ALA A 367 4.59 26.63 -11.15
C ALA A 367 4.56 28.15 -11.17
N SER A 368 4.25 28.76 -10.03
CA SER A 368 4.32 30.21 -9.87
C SER A 368 4.65 30.59 -8.43
N VAL A 369 5.26 31.75 -8.28
CA VAL A 369 5.45 32.42 -6.99
C VAL A 369 4.27 33.34 -6.74
N PHE A 370 3.83 33.45 -5.51
CA PHE A 370 2.81 34.43 -5.13
C PHE A 370 3.18 35.22 -3.88
N VAL A 371 2.65 36.43 -3.80
CA VAL A 371 2.71 37.31 -2.64
C VAL A 371 1.31 37.90 -2.47
N GLU A 372 0.80 37.93 -1.26
CA GLU A 372 -0.48 38.55 -0.90
C GLU A 372 -0.27 39.73 0.05
N GLY A 373 -0.98 40.82 -0.16
CA GLY A 373 -1.06 42.01 0.72
C GLY A 373 0.09 43.00 0.61
N GLY A 374 1.04 42.78 -0.34
CA GLY A 374 2.18 43.69 -0.51
C GLY A 374 3.16 43.21 -1.54
N ALA A 375 4.46 43.37 -1.27
CA ALA A 375 5.55 42.88 -2.11
C ALA A 375 6.63 42.22 -1.26
N ALA A 376 7.41 41.35 -1.86
CA ALA A 376 8.60 40.79 -1.27
C ALA A 376 9.77 40.85 -2.27
N LYS A 377 10.97 41.08 -1.79
CA LYS A 377 12.17 40.77 -2.56
C LYS A 377 12.48 39.32 -2.41
N ALA A 378 12.85 38.66 -3.48
CA ALA A 378 13.11 37.23 -3.48
C ALA A 378 14.37 36.84 -4.23
N ASP A 379 15.13 35.96 -3.65
CA ASP A 379 16.11 35.12 -4.35
C ASP A 379 15.47 33.76 -4.56
N ILE A 380 15.39 33.29 -5.80
CA ILE A 380 14.78 31.99 -6.16
C ILE A 380 15.64 31.31 -7.20
N THR A 381 16.00 30.07 -6.95
CA THR A 381 16.59 29.17 -7.93
C THR A 381 15.74 27.94 -8.06
N LEU A 382 15.27 27.66 -9.29
CA LEU A 382 14.56 26.43 -9.62
C LEU A 382 15.46 25.57 -10.50
N TYR A 383 15.74 24.36 -10.08
CA TYR A 383 16.46 23.34 -10.84
C TYR A 383 15.51 22.25 -11.32
N PRO A 384 15.32 22.06 -12.64
CA PRO A 384 14.73 20.81 -13.11
C PRO A 384 15.63 19.63 -12.71
N LEU A 385 15.02 18.51 -12.32
CA LEU A 385 15.75 17.34 -11.86
C LEU A 385 15.76 16.23 -12.93
N LYS A 386 16.83 15.44 -12.92
CA LYS A 386 16.94 14.20 -13.70
C LYS A 386 16.30 13.06 -12.94
N GLY A 387 15.69 12.12 -13.65
CA GLY A 387 15.27 10.85 -13.06
C GLY A 387 16.48 10.00 -12.62
N ILE A 388 16.34 9.26 -11.52
CA ILE A 388 17.40 8.40 -10.99
C ILE A 388 17.53 7.06 -11.74
N TRP A 389 16.53 6.67 -12.51
CA TRP A 389 16.50 5.40 -13.22
C TRP A 389 17.29 5.52 -14.53
N LYS A 390 18.50 4.96 -14.57
CA LYS A 390 19.47 5.11 -15.69
C LYS A 390 18.97 4.55 -17.03
N ASP A 391 18.16 3.51 -17.03
CA ASP A 391 17.73 2.79 -18.22
C ASP A 391 16.38 3.23 -18.80
N LYS A 392 15.71 4.12 -18.14
CA LYS A 392 14.60 4.82 -18.75
C LYS A 392 15.18 6.00 -19.53
N GLN A 393 15.68 5.75 -20.76
CA GLN A 393 15.44 6.72 -21.81
C GLN A 393 14.07 7.28 -21.52
N ALA A 394 13.91 8.61 -21.67
CA ALA A 394 12.58 9.20 -21.61
C ALA A 394 11.67 8.32 -22.45
N VAL A 395 11.16 7.25 -21.82
CA VAL A 395 10.10 6.50 -22.38
C VAL A 395 9.02 7.55 -22.36
N THR A 396 8.85 8.19 -23.48
CA THR A 396 7.58 8.70 -23.88
C THR A 396 6.62 7.54 -23.62
N LYS A 397 6.12 7.46 -22.38
CA LYS A 397 4.95 6.64 -22.13
C LYS A 397 3.88 7.31 -22.93
N PRO A 398 3.53 6.72 -24.05
CA PRO A 398 2.90 7.49 -25.08
C PRO A 398 1.47 7.85 -24.73
N LEU A 399 0.85 7.09 -23.85
CA LEU A 399 -0.52 7.33 -23.39
C LEU A 399 -0.70 6.76 -22.01
N GLU A 400 -1.03 7.58 -21.03
CA GLU A 400 -1.49 7.11 -19.72
C GLU A 400 -3.00 7.23 -19.66
N LEU A 401 -3.66 6.12 -19.34
CA LEU A 401 -5.06 6.07 -19.03
C LEU A 401 -5.19 6.13 -17.52
N VAL A 402 -5.80 7.18 -17.02
CA VAL A 402 -6.02 7.39 -15.59
C VAL A 402 -7.51 7.32 -15.34
N GLN A 403 -7.90 6.49 -14.39
CA GLN A 403 -9.28 6.43 -13.93
C GLN A 403 -9.54 7.58 -12.97
N ALA A 404 -10.65 8.31 -13.16
CA ALA A 404 -10.90 9.52 -12.38
C ALA A 404 -11.40 9.26 -10.94
N SER A 405 -11.90 8.05 -10.56
CA SER A 405 -12.29 7.62 -9.20
C SER A 405 -13.34 6.50 -9.23
N PRO A 406 -13.45 5.65 -8.21
CA PRO A 406 -12.40 4.91 -7.53
C PRO A 406 -11.81 3.83 -8.43
N VAL A 407 -10.59 3.40 -8.13
CA VAL A 407 -9.86 2.45 -8.99
C VAL A 407 -10.45 1.05 -8.86
N THR A 408 -11.49 0.79 -9.61
CA THR A 408 -11.92 -0.57 -9.86
C THR A 408 -12.15 -0.75 -11.36
N ASN A 409 -11.54 -1.73 -11.92
CA ASN A 409 -11.87 -2.19 -13.28
C ASN A 409 -13.01 -3.23 -13.26
N ASN A 410 -13.58 -3.50 -12.09
CA ASN A 410 -14.74 -4.34 -11.90
C ASN A 410 -15.94 -3.46 -11.56
N ILE A 411 -16.94 -3.46 -12.42
CA ILE A 411 -18.19 -2.72 -12.24
C ILE A 411 -19.37 -3.67 -12.46
N TYR A 412 -20.52 -3.29 -11.95
CA TYR A 412 -21.75 -4.05 -12.17
C TYR A 412 -22.58 -3.46 -13.31
N VAL A 413 -23.44 -4.28 -13.88
CA VAL A 413 -24.45 -3.82 -14.83
C VAL A 413 -25.26 -2.67 -14.20
N GLY A 414 -25.30 -1.53 -14.88
CA GLY A 414 -25.92 -0.29 -14.41
C GLY A 414 -24.93 0.74 -13.85
N ASP A 415 -23.74 0.34 -13.47
CA ASP A 415 -22.71 1.25 -12.99
C ASP A 415 -22.05 2.04 -14.13
N SER A 416 -21.46 3.17 -13.77
CA SER A 416 -20.65 3.99 -14.69
C SER A 416 -19.25 4.18 -14.17
N LEU A 417 -18.29 4.22 -15.09
CA LEU A 417 -16.88 4.43 -14.85
C LEU A 417 -16.38 5.58 -15.72
N ASP A 418 -15.68 6.53 -15.12
CA ASP A 418 -15.04 7.65 -15.82
C ASP A 418 -13.56 7.36 -16.05
N LEU A 419 -13.13 7.41 -17.29
CA LEU A 419 -11.74 7.27 -17.73
C LEU A 419 -11.21 8.60 -18.25
N LYS A 420 -9.92 8.86 -18.05
CA LYS A 420 -9.22 10.01 -18.63
C LYS A 420 -7.91 9.54 -19.23
N ALA A 421 -7.61 9.97 -20.44
CA ALA A 421 -6.38 9.64 -21.14
C ALA A 421 -5.44 10.83 -21.22
N TYR A 422 -4.15 10.62 -20.96
CA TYR A 422 -3.10 11.62 -21.12
C TYR A 422 -2.05 11.12 -22.09
N VAL A 423 -1.67 11.98 -23.04
CA VAL A 423 -0.54 11.72 -23.96
C VAL A 423 0.72 12.32 -23.35
N MET A 424 1.75 11.52 -23.20
CA MET A 424 3.02 11.96 -22.62
C MET A 424 4.11 12.16 -23.68
N PRO A 425 4.96 13.18 -23.56
CA PRO A 425 4.94 14.22 -22.51
C PRO A 425 3.75 15.16 -22.67
N ALA A 426 3.34 15.80 -21.57
CA ALA A 426 2.15 16.66 -21.55
C ALA A 426 2.22 17.88 -22.50
N SER A 427 3.40 18.18 -23.05
CA SER A 427 3.62 19.25 -24.07
C SER A 427 3.10 18.91 -25.46
N VAL A 428 2.78 17.62 -25.73
CA VAL A 428 2.18 17.23 -27.02
C VAL A 428 0.66 17.31 -26.96
N SER A 429 0.02 17.19 -28.15
CA SER A 429 -1.44 17.20 -28.24
C SER A 429 -2.07 16.15 -27.32
N GLN A 430 -3.04 16.56 -26.52
CA GLN A 430 -3.83 15.69 -25.64
C GLN A 430 -5.07 15.10 -26.34
N ALA A 431 -5.22 15.34 -27.62
CA ALA A 431 -6.37 14.83 -28.38
C ALA A 431 -6.27 13.32 -28.59
N VAL A 432 -7.25 12.59 -28.09
CA VAL A 432 -7.37 11.15 -28.25
C VAL A 432 -8.65 10.77 -28.99
N SER A 433 -8.67 9.57 -29.52
CA SER A 433 -9.89 8.88 -29.97
C SER A 433 -10.09 7.66 -29.08
N TRP A 434 -11.33 7.34 -28.83
CA TRP A 434 -11.72 6.19 -28.04
C TRP A 434 -12.30 5.10 -28.92
N SER A 435 -12.05 3.85 -28.56
CA SER A 435 -12.71 2.70 -29.16
C SER A 435 -13.01 1.66 -28.11
N VAL A 436 -14.05 0.89 -28.33
CA VAL A 436 -14.54 -0.17 -27.45
C VAL A 436 -14.67 -1.43 -28.28
N ASP A 437 -14.12 -2.54 -27.80
CA ASP A 437 -14.13 -3.82 -28.53
C ASP A 437 -15.49 -4.55 -28.49
N GLN A 438 -16.28 -4.30 -27.44
CA GLN A 438 -17.62 -4.90 -27.23
C GLN A 438 -18.64 -3.80 -26.94
N PRO A 439 -19.01 -3.01 -27.95
CA PRO A 439 -19.89 -1.84 -27.76
C PRO A 439 -21.32 -2.20 -27.30
N GLU A 440 -21.78 -3.44 -27.49
CA GLU A 440 -23.07 -3.92 -27.03
C GLU A 440 -23.12 -4.12 -25.50
N LEU A 441 -21.98 -4.25 -24.85
CA LEU A 441 -21.92 -4.44 -23.40
C LEU A 441 -21.92 -3.13 -22.61
N VAL A 442 -21.67 -2.00 -23.27
CA VAL A 442 -21.54 -0.69 -22.63
C VAL A 442 -22.16 0.41 -23.46
N SER A 443 -22.57 1.49 -22.80
CA SER A 443 -22.75 2.77 -23.48
C SER A 443 -21.62 3.72 -23.09
N VAL A 444 -21.17 4.54 -24.03
CA VAL A 444 -20.07 5.46 -23.82
C VAL A 444 -20.44 6.89 -24.15
N THR A 445 -19.91 7.84 -23.39
CA THR A 445 -20.01 9.27 -23.66
C THR A 445 -18.60 9.86 -23.66
N GLU A 446 -18.19 10.42 -24.82
CA GLU A 446 -16.88 11.04 -24.99
C GLU A 446 -16.93 12.54 -24.73
N ASP A 447 -15.91 13.05 -24.01
CA ASP A 447 -15.66 14.48 -23.83
C ASP A 447 -14.15 14.72 -23.91
N GLY A 448 -13.64 14.92 -25.12
CA GLY A 448 -12.23 15.14 -25.39
C GLY A 448 -11.36 13.95 -24.97
N ASN A 449 -10.54 14.14 -23.97
CA ASN A 449 -9.70 13.08 -23.40
C ASN A 449 -10.36 12.31 -22.24
N LYS A 450 -11.66 12.50 -22.03
CA LYS A 450 -12.48 11.80 -21.03
C LYS A 450 -13.47 10.87 -21.73
N LEU A 451 -13.74 9.75 -21.09
CA LEU A 451 -14.74 8.78 -21.50
C LEU A 451 -15.51 8.30 -20.29
N ARG A 452 -16.82 8.48 -20.29
CA ARG A 452 -17.72 7.80 -19.38
C ARG A 452 -18.20 6.50 -20.00
N VAL A 453 -18.01 5.40 -19.29
CA VAL A 453 -18.44 4.06 -19.69
C VAL A 453 -19.53 3.61 -18.72
N THR A 454 -20.71 3.29 -19.24
CA THR A 454 -21.84 2.73 -18.45
C THR A 454 -22.05 1.29 -18.86
N ALA A 455 -22.02 0.37 -17.91
CA ALA A 455 -22.19 -1.05 -18.13
C ALA A 455 -23.65 -1.41 -18.42
N LEU A 456 -23.90 -2.08 -19.52
CA LEU A 456 -25.25 -2.51 -19.97
C LEU A 456 -25.44 -4.02 -19.74
N GLN A 457 -24.40 -4.82 -20.00
CA GLN A 457 -24.48 -6.28 -19.92
C GLN A 457 -23.19 -6.85 -19.32
N ARG A 458 -23.29 -8.04 -18.73
CA ARG A 458 -22.13 -8.79 -18.21
C ARG A 458 -21.14 -9.10 -19.32
N GLY A 459 -19.87 -8.97 -19.04
CA GLY A 459 -18.78 -9.31 -19.96
C GLY A 459 -17.49 -8.61 -19.63
N VAL A 460 -16.53 -8.71 -20.52
CA VAL A 460 -15.24 -8.03 -20.41
C VAL A 460 -15.10 -7.08 -21.58
N VAL A 461 -14.89 -5.82 -21.31
CA VAL A 461 -14.77 -4.77 -22.33
C VAL A 461 -13.37 -4.19 -22.29
N LYS A 462 -12.77 -4.05 -23.47
CA LYS A 462 -11.51 -3.31 -23.63
C LYS A 462 -11.81 -1.95 -24.25
N VAL A 463 -11.48 -0.93 -23.48
CA VAL A 463 -11.55 0.46 -23.92
C VAL A 463 -10.14 0.88 -24.33
N THR A 464 -9.98 1.37 -25.55
CA THR A 464 -8.70 1.82 -26.08
C THR A 464 -8.75 3.31 -26.34
N ALA A 465 -7.82 4.03 -25.71
CA ALA A 465 -7.51 5.41 -26.07
C ALA A 465 -6.35 5.42 -27.05
N THR A 466 -6.45 6.19 -28.12
CA THR A 466 -5.41 6.33 -29.16
C THR A 466 -5.14 7.81 -29.42
N SER A 467 -3.86 8.21 -29.41
CA SER A 467 -3.50 9.59 -29.75
C SER A 467 -3.90 9.92 -31.18
N LYS A 468 -4.60 11.04 -31.37
CA LYS A 468 -4.96 11.51 -32.73
C LYS A 468 -3.76 12.00 -33.54
N GLU A 469 -2.74 12.55 -32.86
CA GLU A 469 -1.53 13.05 -33.49
C GLU A 469 -0.56 11.93 -33.85
N ASN A 470 -0.45 10.89 -32.98
CA ASN A 470 0.38 9.73 -33.24
C ASN A 470 -0.39 8.43 -32.98
N PRO A 471 -1.08 7.89 -34.01
CA PRO A 471 -1.91 6.69 -33.86
C PRO A 471 -1.17 5.41 -33.45
N SER A 472 0.16 5.40 -33.50
CA SER A 472 0.96 4.29 -32.95
C SER A 472 0.92 4.24 -31.41
N LEU A 473 0.50 5.33 -30.79
CA LEU A 473 0.40 5.48 -29.34
C LEU A 473 -1.01 5.18 -28.89
N SER A 474 -1.18 4.04 -28.23
CA SER A 474 -2.47 3.65 -27.67
C SER A 474 -2.33 3.00 -26.30
N LYS A 475 -3.37 3.07 -25.51
CA LYS A 475 -3.48 2.40 -24.19
C LYS A 475 -4.81 1.70 -24.09
N VAL A 476 -4.79 0.45 -23.67
CA VAL A 476 -5.98 -0.36 -23.42
C VAL A 476 -6.26 -0.41 -21.93
N PHE A 477 -7.51 -0.20 -21.56
CA PHE A 477 -8.05 -0.42 -20.23
C PHE A 477 -9.10 -1.51 -20.30
N THR A 478 -8.97 -2.55 -19.48
CA THR A 478 -9.92 -3.66 -19.44
C THR A 478 -10.91 -3.46 -18.30
N ILE A 479 -12.20 -3.52 -18.59
CA ILE A 479 -13.30 -3.40 -17.63
C ILE A 479 -13.99 -4.76 -17.54
N ASN A 480 -14.10 -5.30 -16.34
CA ASN A 480 -14.87 -6.50 -16.06
C ASN A 480 -16.26 -6.07 -15.59
N ILE A 481 -17.28 -6.46 -16.31
CA ILE A 481 -18.66 -6.16 -15.97
C ILE A 481 -19.30 -7.42 -15.41
N SER A 482 -19.64 -7.38 -14.12
CA SER A 482 -20.28 -8.47 -13.41
C SER A 482 -21.77 -8.19 -13.22
N ARG A 483 -22.52 -9.22 -12.93
CA ARG A 483 -23.90 -9.10 -12.50
C ARG A 483 -23.94 -9.38 -11.00
N ASN A 484 -24.58 -8.49 -10.25
CA ASN A 484 -24.77 -8.67 -8.82
C ASN A 484 -26.11 -9.36 -8.57
N ASP A 485 -26.09 -10.67 -8.46
CA ASP A 485 -27.23 -11.50 -8.06
C ASP A 485 -27.02 -12.08 -6.64
N PHE A 486 -26.06 -11.55 -5.89
CA PHE A 486 -25.76 -11.99 -4.52
C PHE A 486 -26.97 -11.83 -3.60
N LYS A 487 -27.38 -12.92 -2.98
CA LYS A 487 -28.57 -12.96 -2.17
C LYS A 487 -28.28 -12.59 -0.73
N THR A 488 -28.82 -11.47 -0.30
CA THR A 488 -28.71 -10.98 1.07
C THR A 488 -29.88 -10.07 1.44
N ASN A 489 -30.19 -10.01 2.71
CA ASN A 489 -31.09 -9.02 3.29
C ASN A 489 -30.36 -8.03 4.23
N VAL A 490 -29.04 -8.13 4.30
CA VAL A 490 -28.22 -7.19 5.08
C VAL A 490 -28.13 -5.86 4.33
N PRO A 491 -28.60 -4.74 4.92
CA PRO A 491 -28.65 -3.47 4.25
C PRO A 491 -27.25 -2.91 3.94
N ASP A 492 -27.07 -2.32 2.75
CA ASP A 492 -25.86 -1.62 2.32
C ASP A 492 -24.56 -2.44 2.49
N LEU A 493 -24.65 -3.75 2.26
CA LEU A 493 -23.52 -4.68 2.39
C LEU A 493 -22.46 -4.34 1.33
N LYS A 494 -21.24 -4.02 1.77
CA LYS A 494 -20.17 -3.53 0.89
C LYS A 494 -18.77 -3.81 1.43
N ALA A 495 -17.77 -3.71 0.54
CA ALA A 495 -16.37 -3.76 0.93
C ALA A 495 -16.00 -2.56 1.83
N VAL A 496 -15.40 -2.85 2.96
CA VAL A 496 -14.76 -1.87 3.87
C VAL A 496 -13.25 -1.85 3.63
N SER A 497 -12.68 -3.02 3.35
CA SER A 497 -11.30 -3.17 2.92
C SER A 497 -11.18 -4.35 1.97
N GLY A 498 -10.13 -4.35 1.15
CA GLY A 498 -9.82 -5.43 0.23
C GLY A 498 -10.58 -5.38 -1.10
N LYS A 499 -10.33 -6.40 -1.91
CA LYS A 499 -10.87 -6.51 -3.28
C LYS A 499 -11.98 -7.54 -3.34
N TRP A 500 -13.13 -7.17 -2.85
CA TRP A 500 -14.34 -7.97 -2.95
C TRP A 500 -15.04 -7.73 -4.28
N TYR A 501 -15.57 -8.78 -4.88
CA TYR A 501 -16.42 -8.66 -6.05
C TYR A 501 -17.52 -9.71 -6.02
N VAL A 502 -18.63 -9.38 -6.63
CA VAL A 502 -19.74 -10.32 -6.83
C VAL A 502 -19.74 -10.76 -8.28
N ASP A 503 -19.89 -12.04 -8.54
CA ASP A 503 -20.21 -12.56 -9.86
C ASP A 503 -21.32 -13.60 -9.77
N GLY A 504 -22.46 -13.30 -10.42
CA GLY A 504 -23.68 -14.06 -10.26
C GLY A 504 -24.17 -14.02 -8.81
N GLU A 505 -24.40 -15.18 -8.24
CA GLU A 505 -24.93 -15.36 -6.88
C GLU A 505 -23.83 -15.41 -5.79
N SER A 506 -22.56 -15.33 -6.18
CA SER A 506 -21.43 -15.49 -5.28
C SER A 506 -20.67 -14.20 -5.04
N LEU A 507 -20.32 -13.97 -3.79
CA LEU A 507 -19.37 -12.96 -3.34
C LEU A 507 -18.00 -13.61 -3.22
N TYR A 508 -16.98 -12.99 -3.80
CA TYR A 508 -15.61 -13.49 -3.82
C TYR A 508 -14.64 -12.53 -3.18
N ASN A 509 -13.63 -13.09 -2.51
CA ASN A 509 -12.39 -12.42 -2.17
C ASN A 509 -11.23 -13.40 -2.26
N GLN A 510 -10.07 -12.89 -2.64
CA GLN A 510 -8.80 -13.60 -2.55
C GLN A 510 -7.73 -12.60 -2.16
N ASN A 511 -7.00 -12.91 -1.08
CA ASN A 511 -5.93 -12.04 -0.62
C ASN A 511 -4.71 -12.84 -0.15
N THR A 512 -3.62 -12.11 0.11
CA THR A 512 -2.40 -12.66 0.69
C THR A 512 -1.98 -11.75 1.81
N SER A 513 -1.94 -12.31 3.03
CA SER A 513 -1.47 -11.62 4.23
C SER A 513 -2.16 -10.26 4.49
N ALA A 514 -3.45 -10.16 4.20
CA ALA A 514 -4.26 -8.96 4.43
C ALA A 514 -5.56 -9.32 5.13
N ASN A 515 -6.10 -8.38 5.89
CA ASN A 515 -7.43 -8.49 6.49
C ASN A 515 -8.43 -7.72 5.62
N ASP A 516 -9.30 -8.44 4.96
CA ASP A 516 -10.33 -7.88 4.10
C ASP A 516 -11.71 -8.03 4.74
N TYR A 517 -12.52 -6.97 4.68
CA TYR A 517 -13.83 -6.92 5.33
C TYR A 517 -14.92 -6.53 4.35
N TYR A 518 -16.05 -7.25 4.44
CA TYR A 518 -17.27 -6.98 3.71
C TYR A 518 -18.42 -6.86 4.69
N MET A 519 -18.87 -5.64 4.98
CA MET A 519 -19.74 -5.34 6.11
C MET A 519 -21.03 -4.66 5.67
N GLY A 520 -22.12 -4.94 6.39
CA GLY A 520 -23.35 -4.18 6.27
C GLY A 520 -23.14 -2.71 6.61
N GLY A 521 -23.72 -1.80 5.85
CA GLY A 521 -23.62 -0.36 6.07
C GLY A 521 -24.58 0.17 7.13
N GLN A 522 -25.51 -0.67 7.59
CA GLN A 522 -26.50 -0.34 8.62
C GLN A 522 -26.54 -1.42 9.70
N LYS A 523 -26.90 -1.03 10.91
CA LYS A 523 -27.09 -1.95 12.03
C LYS A 523 -28.31 -2.84 11.81
N ILE A 524 -28.22 -4.06 12.30
CA ILE A 524 -29.36 -4.99 12.30
C ILE A 524 -30.39 -4.47 13.30
N PRO A 525 -31.67 -4.29 12.88
CA PRO A 525 -32.67 -3.59 13.67
C PRO A 525 -33.29 -4.42 14.82
N PHE A 526 -32.75 -5.59 15.10
CA PHE A 526 -33.21 -6.48 16.14
C PHE A 526 -32.04 -7.14 16.87
N PRO A 527 -32.12 -7.32 18.19
CA PRO A 527 -30.97 -7.75 19.00
C PRO A 527 -30.68 -9.26 18.92
N GLU A 528 -31.69 -10.08 18.72
CA GLU A 528 -31.62 -11.55 18.67
C GLU A 528 -31.96 -12.04 17.27
N TYR A 529 -31.09 -12.84 16.65
CA TYR A 529 -31.27 -13.25 15.26
C TYR A 529 -30.51 -14.53 14.89
N ASN A 530 -30.97 -15.14 13.81
CA ASN A 530 -30.19 -16.11 13.06
C ASN A 530 -29.41 -15.37 11.99
N LEU A 531 -28.16 -15.78 11.78
CA LEU A 531 -27.36 -15.39 10.65
C LEU A 531 -27.01 -16.67 9.89
N ASP A 532 -27.38 -16.72 8.62
CA ASP A 532 -27.17 -17.85 7.72
C ASP A 532 -26.24 -17.43 6.58
N VAL A 533 -25.26 -18.27 6.25
CA VAL A 533 -24.36 -18.04 5.11
C VAL A 533 -23.81 -19.37 4.59
N ASP A 534 -23.65 -19.47 3.29
CA ASP A 534 -22.93 -20.58 2.67
C ASP A 534 -21.52 -20.13 2.34
N LEU A 535 -20.51 -20.83 2.87
CA LEU A 535 -19.08 -20.52 2.70
C LEU A 535 -18.38 -21.64 1.94
N LYS A 536 -17.45 -21.24 1.07
CA LYS A 536 -16.53 -22.14 0.37
C LYS A 536 -15.16 -21.50 0.30
N TYR A 537 -14.12 -22.22 0.73
CA TYR A 537 -12.74 -21.78 0.67
C TYR A 537 -11.78 -22.96 0.65
N GLN A 538 -10.51 -22.72 0.32
CA GLN A 538 -9.46 -23.74 0.36
C GLN A 538 -8.36 -23.38 1.35
N LYS A 539 -8.17 -22.08 1.61
CA LYS A 539 -7.14 -21.59 2.51
C LYS A 539 -7.58 -20.29 3.18
N GLY A 540 -7.11 -20.07 4.40
CA GLY A 540 -7.20 -18.79 5.10
C GLY A 540 -8.05 -18.83 6.36
N LEU A 541 -8.12 -17.68 7.03
CA LEU A 541 -9.00 -17.49 8.18
C LEU A 541 -10.24 -16.72 7.75
N ILE A 542 -11.38 -17.38 7.88
CA ILE A 542 -12.69 -16.81 7.56
C ILE A 542 -13.34 -16.33 8.84
N ASN A 543 -13.82 -15.08 8.85
CA ASN A 543 -14.56 -14.49 9.96
C ASN A 543 -16.00 -14.21 9.54
N ILE A 544 -16.95 -14.65 10.32
CA ILE A 544 -18.34 -14.19 10.28
C ILE A 544 -18.50 -13.20 11.42
N PHE A 545 -18.49 -11.92 11.11
CA PHE A 545 -18.76 -10.87 12.08
C PHE A 545 -20.25 -10.84 12.37
N TYR A 546 -20.63 -11.16 13.60
CA TYR A 546 -22.03 -11.22 14.01
C TYR A 546 -22.41 -10.11 15.00
N ALA A 547 -21.43 -9.49 15.68
CA ALA A 547 -21.68 -8.43 16.63
C ALA A 547 -20.53 -7.40 16.59
N SER A 548 -20.72 -6.35 15.78
CA SER A 548 -19.79 -5.24 15.66
C SER A 548 -20.45 -3.92 15.99
N GLU A 549 -19.76 -3.08 16.76
CA GLU A 549 -20.20 -1.72 17.08
C GLU A 549 -20.17 -0.78 15.88
N ASN A 550 -19.22 -1.03 14.97
CA ASN A 550 -18.91 -0.19 13.81
C ASN A 550 -18.86 -1.00 12.53
N VAL A 551 -18.93 -0.32 11.39
CA VAL A 551 -18.68 -0.89 10.07
C VAL A 551 -17.24 -1.40 9.94
N ASP A 552 -16.29 -0.78 10.67
CA ASP A 552 -14.95 -1.32 10.88
C ASP A 552 -15.02 -2.38 11.98
N PRO A 553 -14.77 -3.66 11.68
CA PRO A 553 -15.02 -4.76 12.60
C PRO A 553 -13.96 -4.95 13.68
N ARG A 554 -13.03 -4.01 13.85
CA ARG A 554 -12.06 -4.08 14.95
C ARG A 554 -12.77 -4.14 16.30
N ASN A 555 -12.43 -5.12 17.12
CA ASN A 555 -13.11 -5.49 18.37
C ASN A 555 -14.53 -6.10 18.20
N ALA A 556 -14.96 -6.41 16.99
CA ALA A 556 -16.18 -7.17 16.77
C ALA A 556 -16.07 -8.58 17.35
N TYR A 557 -17.21 -9.17 17.65
CA TYR A 557 -17.30 -10.60 17.91
C TYR A 557 -17.52 -11.33 16.58
N SER A 558 -16.71 -12.33 16.34
CA SER A 558 -16.77 -13.13 15.10
C SER A 558 -16.71 -14.61 15.41
N ILE A 559 -17.28 -15.38 14.50
CA ILE A 559 -17.00 -16.83 14.41
C ILE A 559 -15.90 -16.97 13.36
N GLN A 560 -14.82 -17.63 13.76
CA GLN A 560 -13.64 -17.82 12.93
C GLN A 560 -13.47 -19.29 12.58
N PHE A 561 -13.22 -19.56 11.31
CA PHE A 561 -12.82 -20.83 10.75
C PHE A 561 -11.43 -20.69 10.12
N GLY A 562 -10.61 -21.73 10.26
CA GLY A 562 -9.26 -21.78 9.69
C GLY A 562 -9.04 -23.01 8.82
N ASP A 563 -7.75 -23.34 8.65
CA ASP A 563 -7.32 -24.51 7.87
C ASP A 563 -7.34 -25.83 8.67
N ASN A 564 -7.87 -25.80 9.88
CA ASN A 564 -8.04 -26.95 10.80
C ASN A 564 -9.53 -27.25 11.04
N ASP A 565 -9.81 -28.20 11.93
CA ASP A 565 -11.17 -28.59 12.33
C ASP A 565 -11.69 -27.79 13.56
N GLU A 566 -11.14 -26.60 13.80
CA GLU A 566 -11.52 -25.75 14.92
C GLU A 566 -12.51 -24.66 14.49
N ILE A 567 -13.50 -24.42 15.32
CA ILE A 567 -14.37 -23.25 15.29
C ILE A 567 -14.12 -22.40 16.51
N ARG A 568 -13.94 -21.12 16.34
CA ARG A 568 -13.61 -20.19 17.41
C ARG A 568 -14.63 -19.07 17.50
N LEU A 569 -15.06 -18.77 18.73
CA LEU A 569 -15.64 -17.48 19.04
C LEU A 569 -14.48 -16.55 19.39
N TYR A 570 -14.31 -15.53 18.58
CA TYR A 570 -13.13 -14.69 18.59
C TYR A 570 -13.52 -13.21 18.73
N ARG A 571 -12.89 -12.51 19.68
CA ARG A 571 -12.92 -11.07 19.70
C ARG A 571 -11.88 -10.58 18.71
N PHE A 572 -12.35 -10.09 17.59
CA PHE A 572 -11.50 -9.81 16.44
C PHE A 572 -10.37 -8.82 16.79
N MET A 573 -9.13 -9.17 16.41
CA MET A 573 -7.88 -8.50 16.77
C MET A 573 -7.62 -8.46 18.30
N GLY A 574 -8.19 -9.37 19.04
CA GLY A 574 -8.03 -9.51 20.47
C GLY A 574 -7.74 -10.96 20.88
N GLU A 575 -8.73 -11.62 21.48
CA GLU A 575 -8.56 -12.92 22.11
C GLU A 575 -9.61 -13.95 21.66
N THR A 576 -9.26 -15.23 21.73
CA THR A 576 -10.23 -16.33 21.63
C THR A 576 -11.03 -16.43 22.93
N ILE A 577 -12.34 -16.32 22.81
CA ILE A 577 -13.27 -16.39 23.93
C ILE A 577 -13.69 -17.83 24.21
N ALA A 578 -13.98 -18.58 23.14
CA ALA A 578 -14.30 -19.99 23.19
C ALA A 578 -13.86 -20.67 21.89
N GLU A 579 -13.51 -21.93 21.98
CA GLU A 579 -13.18 -22.77 20.85
C GLU A 579 -13.77 -24.18 20.99
N SER A 580 -14.01 -24.84 19.85
CA SER A 580 -14.51 -26.19 19.80
C SER A 580 -13.97 -26.90 18.57
N SER A 581 -13.77 -28.23 18.63
CA SER A 581 -13.44 -29.04 17.48
C SER A 581 -14.70 -29.44 16.71
N MET A 582 -14.60 -29.40 15.40
CA MET A 582 -15.63 -29.93 14.51
C MET A 582 -15.46 -31.42 14.23
N ASN A 583 -14.76 -32.15 15.11
CA ASN A 583 -14.56 -33.59 15.06
C ASN A 583 -13.98 -34.11 13.74
N GLY A 584 -12.95 -33.43 13.25
CA GLY A 584 -12.26 -33.78 12.01
C GLY A 584 -12.98 -33.28 10.74
N LYS A 585 -14.01 -32.45 10.87
CA LYS A 585 -14.63 -31.78 9.72
C LYS A 585 -13.86 -30.53 9.40
N HIS A 586 -13.37 -30.45 8.19
CA HIS A 586 -12.69 -29.27 7.64
C HIS A 586 -13.61 -28.56 6.66
N LEU A 587 -13.70 -27.24 6.74
CA LEU A 587 -14.48 -26.43 5.82
C LEU A 587 -13.66 -25.93 4.62
N ASN A 588 -12.33 -26.08 4.66
CA ASN A 588 -11.41 -25.68 3.60
C ASN A 588 -11.24 -26.77 2.52
N ASP A 589 -12.29 -27.54 2.24
CA ASP A 589 -12.30 -28.63 1.24
C ASP A 589 -12.72 -28.15 -0.16
N GLY A 590 -13.00 -26.85 -0.33
CA GLY A 590 -13.45 -26.28 -1.59
C GLY A 590 -14.90 -26.60 -1.95
N GLN A 591 -15.72 -27.04 -0.98
CA GLN A 591 -17.16 -27.22 -1.14
C GLN A 591 -17.91 -26.15 -0.36
N PHE A 592 -19.18 -25.94 -0.70
CA PHE A 592 -20.05 -25.08 0.10
C PHE A 592 -20.50 -25.78 1.37
N HIS A 593 -20.32 -25.10 2.48
CA HIS A 593 -20.85 -25.46 3.79
C HIS A 593 -21.81 -24.42 4.28
N HIS A 594 -22.97 -24.87 4.75
CA HIS A 594 -23.97 -23.97 5.33
C HIS A 594 -23.64 -23.70 6.79
N VAL A 595 -23.40 -22.45 7.12
CA VAL A 595 -23.15 -21.99 8.50
C VAL A 595 -24.37 -21.22 8.99
N LYS A 596 -24.93 -21.67 10.10
CA LYS A 596 -26.02 -21.00 10.83
C LYS A 596 -25.53 -20.58 12.21
N LEU A 597 -25.63 -19.31 12.49
CA LEU A 597 -25.34 -18.72 13.80
C LEU A 597 -26.65 -18.26 14.43
N VAL A 598 -26.86 -18.56 15.70
CA VAL A 598 -27.98 -18.06 16.50
C VAL A 598 -27.42 -17.14 17.59
N LYS A 599 -27.75 -15.85 17.51
CA LYS A 599 -27.42 -14.86 18.53
C LYS A 599 -28.61 -14.65 19.45
N THR A 600 -28.40 -14.84 20.73
CA THR A 600 -29.38 -14.61 21.79
C THR A 600 -28.91 -13.54 22.76
N LYS A 601 -29.74 -13.18 23.74
CA LYS A 601 -29.40 -12.19 24.74
C LYS A 601 -28.09 -12.46 25.49
N ASN A 602 -27.82 -13.70 25.78
CA ASN A 602 -26.68 -14.08 26.62
C ASN A 602 -25.74 -15.07 25.96
N GLY A 603 -25.91 -15.35 24.67
CA GLY A 603 -25.08 -16.37 24.06
C GLY A 603 -25.13 -16.43 22.54
N VAL A 604 -24.25 -17.25 22.01
CA VAL A 604 -24.15 -17.54 20.58
C VAL A 604 -23.97 -19.03 20.38
N SER A 605 -24.73 -19.63 19.46
CA SER A 605 -24.48 -20.99 19.00
C SER A 605 -24.27 -21.02 17.49
N VAL A 606 -23.46 -21.97 17.04
CA VAL A 606 -23.08 -22.12 15.63
C VAL A 606 -23.21 -23.57 15.19
N SER A 607 -23.95 -23.78 14.13
CA SER A 607 -24.04 -25.07 13.44
C SER A 607 -23.47 -24.97 12.02
N VAL A 608 -22.84 -26.07 11.58
CA VAL A 608 -22.33 -26.25 10.23
C VAL A 608 -23.02 -27.47 9.63
N ASP A 609 -23.65 -27.31 8.47
CA ASP A 609 -24.42 -28.35 7.78
C ASP A 609 -25.45 -29.03 8.71
N GLY A 610 -26.07 -28.28 9.58
CA GLY A 610 -27.10 -28.70 10.53
C GLY A 610 -26.58 -29.36 11.81
N VAL A 611 -25.27 -29.45 12.01
CA VAL A 611 -24.65 -30.00 13.25
C VAL A 611 -24.12 -28.83 14.09
N GLU A 612 -24.55 -28.73 15.36
CA GLU A 612 -24.02 -27.70 16.28
C GLU A 612 -22.62 -28.08 16.76
N TYR A 613 -21.68 -27.19 16.60
CA TYR A 613 -20.27 -27.37 17.01
C TYR A 613 -19.82 -26.39 18.07
N LEU A 614 -20.45 -25.22 18.18
CA LEU A 614 -20.13 -24.25 19.21
C LEU A 614 -21.42 -23.74 19.86
N ASN A 615 -21.43 -23.68 21.21
CA ASN A 615 -22.50 -23.10 22.00
C ASN A 615 -21.86 -22.42 23.21
N HIS A 616 -21.83 -21.09 23.19
CA HIS A 616 -21.23 -20.29 24.25
C HIS A 616 -22.27 -19.42 24.93
N GLN A 617 -22.23 -19.37 26.26
CA GLN A 617 -23.06 -18.49 27.09
C GLN A 617 -22.17 -17.47 27.79
N PHE A 618 -22.50 -16.21 27.65
CA PHE A 618 -21.83 -15.12 28.36
C PHE A 618 -22.42 -15.01 29.79
N ASP A 619 -21.60 -14.65 30.75
CA ASP A 619 -22.05 -14.41 32.14
C ASP A 619 -22.96 -13.19 32.28
N THR A 620 -22.91 -12.32 31.27
CA THR A 620 -23.71 -11.09 31.18
C THR A 620 -24.46 -11.04 29.87
N VAL A 621 -25.16 -9.93 29.59
CA VAL A 621 -25.72 -9.68 28.26
C VAL A 621 -24.61 -9.68 27.23
N GLU A 622 -24.88 -10.34 26.09
CA GLU A 622 -23.92 -10.43 24.97
C GLU A 622 -23.46 -9.03 24.57
N PRO A 623 -22.15 -8.82 24.37
CA PRO A 623 -21.62 -7.56 23.90
C PRO A 623 -22.23 -7.11 22.57
N TYR A 624 -22.55 -5.83 22.46
CA TYR A 624 -23.26 -5.25 21.29
C TYR A 624 -24.65 -5.86 21.03
N TYR A 625 -25.35 -6.30 22.13
CA TYR A 625 -26.66 -6.94 22.04
C TYR A 625 -27.68 -6.13 21.23
N ASN A 626 -27.77 -4.82 21.49
CA ASN A 626 -28.83 -3.97 20.92
C ASN A 626 -28.48 -3.39 19.54
N ASP A 627 -27.20 -3.32 19.18
CA ASP A 627 -26.72 -2.53 18.04
C ASP A 627 -25.56 -3.24 17.35
N ALA A 628 -25.83 -4.08 16.40
CA ALA A 628 -24.80 -4.84 15.71
C ALA A 628 -24.75 -4.60 14.20
N TYR A 629 -23.54 -4.34 13.68
CA TYR A 629 -23.21 -4.57 12.28
C TYR A 629 -22.78 -6.03 12.10
N VAL A 630 -23.08 -6.58 10.92
CA VAL A 630 -22.70 -7.93 10.55
C VAL A 630 -21.90 -7.94 9.25
N GLY A 631 -21.12 -8.98 9.00
CA GLY A 631 -20.33 -9.06 7.79
C GLY A 631 -19.44 -10.29 7.71
N LEU A 632 -18.58 -10.29 6.70
CA LEU A 632 -17.61 -11.34 6.42
C LEU A 632 -16.20 -10.78 6.41
N GLY A 633 -15.22 -11.59 6.79
CA GLY A 633 -13.82 -11.25 6.72
C GLY A 633 -12.98 -12.41 6.21
N LEU A 634 -11.89 -12.06 5.54
CA LEU A 634 -10.89 -13.01 5.05
C LEU A 634 -9.50 -12.53 5.43
N TRP A 635 -8.65 -13.45 5.89
CA TRP A 635 -7.22 -13.25 6.06
C TRP A 635 -6.43 -14.36 5.39
N ASP A 636 -5.49 -14.00 4.51
CA ASP A 636 -4.51 -14.86 3.83
C ASP A 636 -5.12 -16.11 3.14
N GLY A 637 -6.06 -15.90 2.22
CA GLY A 637 -6.69 -17.01 1.55
C GLY A 637 -7.66 -16.65 0.45
N ASP A 638 -8.65 -17.52 0.28
CA ASP A 638 -9.73 -17.38 -0.69
C ASP A 638 -11.08 -17.60 -0.01
N LEU A 639 -12.11 -16.92 -0.47
CA LEU A 639 -13.47 -17.06 0.00
C LEU A 639 -14.45 -16.87 -1.14
N GLU A 640 -15.38 -17.81 -1.25
CA GLU A 640 -16.63 -17.71 -2.00
C GLU A 640 -17.79 -17.82 -1.03
N ALA A 641 -18.67 -16.81 -0.95
CA ALA A 641 -19.83 -16.79 -0.05
C ALA A 641 -21.13 -16.63 -0.83
N ARG A 642 -22.21 -17.22 -0.34
CA ARG A 642 -23.58 -17.12 -0.87
C ARG A 642 -24.59 -17.01 0.26
N ASN A 643 -25.78 -16.55 -0.04
CA ASN A 643 -26.95 -16.65 0.83
C ASN A 643 -26.70 -16.07 2.23
N PHE A 644 -26.22 -14.81 2.29
CA PHE A 644 -25.92 -14.15 3.56
C PHE A 644 -27.17 -13.44 4.08
N PHE A 645 -27.88 -14.06 5.06
CA PHE A 645 -29.13 -13.56 5.58
C PHE A 645 -29.10 -13.40 7.09
N VAL A 646 -29.86 -12.43 7.59
CA VAL A 646 -30.07 -12.20 9.05
C VAL A 646 -31.56 -12.11 9.31
N THR A 647 -32.08 -12.98 10.18
CA THR A 647 -33.52 -13.10 10.45
C THR A 647 -33.79 -12.95 11.95
N ASN A 648 -34.79 -12.13 12.29
CA ASN A 648 -35.18 -11.90 13.69
C ASN A 648 -35.64 -13.20 14.35
N LEU A 649 -35.00 -13.56 15.47
CA LEU A 649 -35.32 -14.78 16.24
C LEU A 649 -36.75 -14.74 16.85
N HIS A 650 -37.27 -13.55 17.11
CA HIS A 650 -38.58 -13.31 17.69
C HIS A 650 -39.55 -12.65 16.70
N ALA A 651 -39.34 -12.87 15.41
CA ALA A 651 -40.28 -12.38 14.39
C ALA A 651 -41.71 -12.90 14.75
N PRO A 652 -42.75 -12.05 14.74
CA PRO A 652 -44.11 -12.51 14.86
C PRO A 652 -44.41 -13.54 13.78
N ALA A 653 -45.30 -14.50 14.13
CA ALA A 653 -45.61 -15.66 13.28
C ALA A 653 -45.46 -15.44 11.81
N VAL A 654 -44.72 -16.35 11.19
CA VAL A 654 -44.28 -16.40 9.79
C VAL A 654 -45.21 -15.63 8.83
N ASN A 655 -44.78 -14.54 8.28
CA ASN A 655 -45.55 -13.70 7.38
C ASN A 655 -45.44 -14.23 5.94
N LYS A 656 -46.35 -15.08 5.53
CA LYS A 656 -46.42 -15.59 4.15
C LYS A 656 -46.98 -14.58 3.14
N ALA A 657 -47.54 -13.45 3.60
CA ALA A 657 -48.27 -12.50 2.74
C ALA A 657 -47.39 -11.84 1.68
N SER A 658 -46.10 -11.57 1.97
CA SER A 658 -45.19 -10.95 1.00
C SER A 658 -44.87 -11.89 -0.14
N LEU A 659 -44.48 -13.14 0.18
CA LEU A 659 -44.22 -14.18 -0.81
C LEU A 659 -45.50 -14.52 -1.60
N GLN A 660 -46.66 -14.62 -0.94
CA GLN A 660 -47.93 -14.85 -1.59
C GLN A 660 -48.25 -13.77 -2.63
N LYS A 661 -48.05 -12.51 -2.30
CA LYS A 661 -48.25 -11.39 -3.23
C LYS A 661 -47.34 -11.48 -4.46
N VAL A 662 -46.07 -11.90 -4.30
CA VAL A 662 -45.18 -12.10 -5.45
C VAL A 662 -45.65 -13.24 -6.32
N VAL A 663 -46.07 -14.37 -5.71
CA VAL A 663 -46.67 -15.51 -6.43
C VAL A 663 -47.93 -15.11 -7.16
N ASP A 664 -48.84 -14.37 -6.52
CA ASP A 664 -50.10 -13.90 -7.14
C ASP A 664 -49.81 -12.99 -8.34
N ASN A 665 -48.80 -12.15 -8.27
CA ASN A 665 -48.41 -11.29 -9.41
C ASN A 665 -47.88 -12.09 -10.61
N THR A 666 -47.53 -13.34 -10.47
CA THR A 666 -47.12 -14.20 -11.61
C THR A 666 -48.31 -14.84 -12.34
N ALA A 667 -49.50 -14.78 -11.79
CA ALA A 667 -50.70 -15.44 -12.36
C ALA A 667 -51.07 -14.94 -13.77
N SER A 668 -50.71 -13.70 -14.13
CA SER A 668 -50.97 -13.11 -15.45
C SER A 668 -49.78 -13.25 -16.43
N LEU A 669 -48.70 -13.93 -16.01
CA LEU A 669 -47.50 -14.04 -16.86
C LEU A 669 -47.67 -15.20 -17.84
N ASP A 670 -47.48 -14.93 -19.15
CA ASP A 670 -47.43 -15.95 -20.18
C ASP A 670 -46.00 -16.43 -20.44
N PRO A 671 -45.62 -17.63 -19.93
CA PRO A 671 -44.28 -18.12 -20.12
C PRO A 671 -43.89 -18.41 -21.57
N SER A 672 -44.86 -18.51 -22.48
CA SER A 672 -44.58 -18.80 -23.90
C SER A 672 -43.84 -17.64 -24.62
N LEU A 673 -43.91 -16.45 -24.06
CA LEU A 673 -43.29 -15.23 -24.61
C LEU A 673 -41.78 -15.11 -24.33
N TYR A 674 -41.25 -15.95 -23.41
CA TYR A 674 -39.88 -15.84 -22.93
C TYR A 674 -39.05 -17.05 -23.39
N THR A 675 -37.72 -16.92 -23.32
CA THR A 675 -36.79 -18.00 -23.68
C THR A 675 -36.93 -19.19 -22.75
N ASP A 676 -36.78 -20.40 -23.27
CA ASP A 676 -37.03 -21.64 -22.52
C ASP A 676 -36.12 -21.76 -21.30
N GLU A 677 -34.91 -21.23 -21.36
CA GLU A 677 -33.94 -21.22 -20.27
C GLU A 677 -34.40 -20.35 -19.08
N THR A 678 -34.77 -19.10 -19.36
CA THR A 678 -35.25 -18.16 -18.34
C THR A 678 -36.59 -18.60 -17.74
N VAL A 679 -37.44 -19.22 -18.54
CA VAL A 679 -38.72 -19.82 -18.10
C VAL A 679 -38.50 -21.03 -17.18
N GLN A 680 -37.45 -21.86 -17.41
CA GLN A 680 -37.16 -22.97 -16.50
C GLN A 680 -36.73 -22.49 -15.11
N ALA A 681 -35.81 -21.51 -15.03
CA ALA A 681 -35.39 -20.93 -13.77
C ALA A 681 -36.57 -20.29 -13.02
N TYR A 682 -37.41 -19.54 -13.72
CA TYR A 682 -38.64 -18.96 -13.17
C TYR A 682 -39.61 -20.03 -12.64
N LYS A 683 -39.89 -21.10 -13.40
CA LYS A 683 -40.75 -22.19 -12.97
C LYS A 683 -40.22 -22.91 -11.74
N ALA A 684 -38.95 -23.13 -11.65
CA ALA A 684 -38.29 -23.72 -10.47
C ALA A 684 -38.44 -22.84 -9.21
N ALA A 685 -38.20 -21.55 -9.35
CA ALA A 685 -38.36 -20.58 -8.26
C ALA A 685 -39.84 -20.45 -7.82
N LEU A 686 -40.75 -20.41 -8.77
CA LEU A 686 -42.22 -20.39 -8.50
C LEU A 686 -42.71 -21.65 -7.78
N ALA A 687 -42.26 -22.83 -8.22
CA ALA A 687 -42.59 -24.08 -7.58
C ALA A 687 -42.11 -24.19 -6.15
N ARG A 688 -40.86 -23.70 -5.90
CA ARG A 688 -40.29 -23.59 -4.54
C ARG A 688 -41.10 -22.64 -3.67
N ALA A 689 -41.43 -21.45 -4.19
CA ALA A 689 -42.21 -20.45 -3.46
C ALA A 689 -43.63 -21.03 -3.10
N GLN A 690 -44.29 -21.70 -4.01
CA GLN A 690 -45.57 -22.35 -3.78
C GLN A 690 -45.49 -23.47 -2.76
N SER A 691 -44.42 -24.29 -2.80
CA SER A 691 -44.17 -25.32 -1.81
C SER A 691 -44.00 -24.78 -0.40
N LEU A 692 -43.23 -23.70 -0.24
CA LEU A 692 -43.01 -23.07 1.06
C LEU A 692 -44.25 -22.34 1.57
N LEU A 693 -45.08 -21.77 0.70
CA LEU A 693 -46.35 -21.19 1.10
C LEU A 693 -47.33 -22.27 1.63
N ALA A 694 -47.24 -23.46 1.10
CA ALA A 694 -48.05 -24.61 1.55
C ALA A 694 -47.50 -25.30 2.82
N ASP A 695 -46.24 -25.13 3.13
CA ASP A 695 -45.59 -25.74 4.31
C ASP A 695 -45.91 -24.93 5.58
N GLU A 696 -46.63 -25.56 6.53
CA GLU A 696 -46.96 -24.94 7.82
C GLU A 696 -45.74 -24.75 8.72
N LYS A 697 -44.61 -25.40 8.41
CA LYS A 697 -43.36 -25.34 9.17
C LYS A 697 -42.31 -24.47 8.49
N ALA A 698 -42.64 -23.83 7.38
CA ALA A 698 -41.69 -22.96 6.70
C ALA A 698 -41.15 -21.87 7.60
N GLU A 699 -39.86 -21.70 7.67
CA GLU A 699 -39.20 -20.62 8.40
C GLU A 699 -39.28 -19.31 7.60
N GLN A 700 -39.33 -18.16 8.27
CA GLN A 700 -39.40 -16.85 7.60
C GLN A 700 -38.22 -16.66 6.66
N ALA A 701 -37.03 -17.10 7.04
CA ALA A 701 -35.83 -17.03 6.21
C ALA A 701 -35.99 -17.78 4.87
N ASP A 702 -36.65 -18.93 4.89
CA ASP A 702 -36.89 -19.70 3.67
C ASP A 702 -37.94 -19.04 2.77
N LEU A 703 -38.93 -18.40 3.36
CA LEU A 703 -39.94 -17.62 2.64
C LEU A 703 -39.35 -16.37 2.02
N ASP A 704 -38.53 -15.63 2.79
CA ASP A 704 -37.87 -14.43 2.30
C ASP A 704 -36.88 -14.77 1.18
N ARG A 705 -36.16 -15.89 1.30
CA ARG A 705 -35.29 -16.41 0.27
C ARG A 705 -36.07 -16.80 -0.98
N ALA A 706 -37.16 -17.51 -0.84
CA ALA A 706 -38.00 -17.89 -1.95
C ALA A 706 -38.66 -16.69 -2.63
N GLU A 707 -39.03 -15.66 -1.87
CA GLU A 707 -39.51 -14.40 -2.40
C GLU A 707 -38.44 -13.71 -3.26
N GLN A 708 -37.21 -13.65 -2.76
CA GLN A 708 -36.10 -13.04 -3.49
C GLN A 708 -35.71 -13.85 -4.73
N ASP A 709 -35.70 -15.19 -4.62
CA ASP A 709 -35.42 -16.09 -5.74
C ASP A 709 -36.45 -15.91 -6.85
N LEU A 710 -37.73 -15.82 -6.49
CA LEU A 710 -38.80 -15.62 -7.45
C LEU A 710 -38.74 -14.25 -8.09
N LYS A 711 -38.46 -13.19 -7.34
CA LYS A 711 -38.24 -11.83 -7.86
C LYS A 711 -37.05 -11.80 -8.83
N THR A 712 -35.98 -12.44 -8.51
CA THR A 712 -34.77 -12.53 -9.35
C THR A 712 -35.08 -13.30 -10.64
N ALA A 713 -35.75 -14.43 -10.53
CA ALA A 713 -36.13 -15.21 -11.70
C ALA A 713 -37.13 -14.47 -12.62
N LEU A 714 -38.04 -13.70 -12.03
CA LEU A 714 -38.97 -12.82 -12.80
C LEU A 714 -38.19 -11.71 -13.53
N ALA A 715 -37.25 -11.07 -12.88
CA ALA A 715 -36.41 -10.02 -13.47
C ALA A 715 -35.49 -10.57 -14.58
N ALA A 716 -35.14 -11.84 -14.50
CA ALA A 716 -34.28 -12.51 -15.48
C ALA A 716 -35.02 -13.02 -16.72
N LEU A 717 -36.38 -12.92 -16.78
CA LEU A 717 -37.15 -13.37 -17.95
C LEU A 717 -36.78 -12.59 -19.20
N ALA A 718 -36.20 -13.28 -20.19
CA ALA A 718 -35.81 -12.69 -21.48
C ALA A 718 -36.84 -13.04 -22.54
N LEU A 719 -37.40 -12.05 -23.24
CA LEU A 719 -38.34 -12.24 -24.33
C LEU A 719 -37.70 -13.05 -25.48
N LYS A 720 -38.46 -13.97 -26.07
CA LYS A 720 -38.04 -14.63 -27.31
C LYS A 720 -37.84 -13.58 -28.40
N PRO A 721 -36.81 -13.68 -29.23
CA PRO A 721 -36.65 -12.78 -30.36
C PRO A 721 -37.93 -12.86 -31.23
N SER A 722 -38.61 -11.73 -31.51
CA SER A 722 -39.76 -11.70 -32.35
C SER A 722 -39.40 -12.31 -33.70
N HIS A 723 -40.17 -13.32 -34.16
CA HIS A 723 -40.02 -13.92 -35.49
C HIS A 723 -40.28 -12.86 -36.56
N GLN A 724 -39.21 -12.35 -37.14
CA GLN A 724 -39.28 -11.89 -38.54
C GLN A 724 -38.91 -13.09 -39.41
N VAL A 725 -39.92 -13.61 -40.07
CA VAL A 725 -39.79 -14.67 -41.05
C VAL A 725 -39.18 -14.11 -42.32
N THR A 726 -37.98 -14.57 -42.71
CA THR A 726 -37.65 -14.76 -44.13
C THR A 726 -36.88 -16.08 -44.24
N PRO A 727 -37.05 -16.80 -45.34
CA PRO A 727 -36.88 -18.26 -45.33
C PRO A 727 -35.49 -18.72 -45.79
N GLU A 728 -35.20 -19.89 -45.42
CA GLU A 728 -34.39 -20.97 -45.99
C GLU A 728 -33.18 -21.48 -45.22
N GLU A 729 -33.26 -22.73 -45.03
CA GLU A 729 -32.28 -23.79 -44.82
C GLU A 729 -31.61 -23.98 -43.43
N GLY A 730 -32.12 -24.98 -42.81
CA GLY A 730 -31.49 -26.13 -42.14
C GLY A 730 -30.28 -25.87 -41.23
N ILE A 731 -30.52 -25.84 -39.91
CA ILE A 731 -29.49 -26.32 -38.99
C ILE A 731 -30.13 -27.06 -37.85
N LYS A 732 -29.57 -28.24 -37.64
CA LYS A 732 -29.81 -29.17 -36.57
C LYS A 732 -29.34 -28.60 -35.21
N ASP A 733 -30.09 -28.99 -34.18
CA ASP A 733 -29.74 -29.17 -32.79
C ASP A 733 -28.56 -28.31 -32.24
N LEU A 734 -28.87 -27.27 -31.51
CA LEU A 734 -27.94 -26.66 -30.60
C LEU A 734 -28.60 -26.48 -29.24
N VAL A 735 -28.25 -27.38 -28.35
CA VAL A 735 -28.37 -27.15 -26.91
C VAL A 735 -27.24 -26.16 -26.58
N GLU A 736 -27.57 -24.93 -26.22
CA GLU A 736 -26.59 -23.95 -25.80
C GLU A 736 -26.20 -24.19 -24.34
N GLU A 737 -25.00 -24.73 -24.11
CA GLU A 737 -24.35 -24.65 -22.80
C GLU A 737 -23.83 -23.21 -22.61
N LYS A 738 -24.04 -22.64 -21.42
CA LYS A 738 -23.53 -21.31 -21.08
C LYS A 738 -22.01 -21.33 -20.99
N PRO A 739 -21.35 -20.24 -21.41
CA PRO A 739 -19.94 -20.10 -21.12
C PRO A 739 -19.69 -19.94 -19.60
N PHE A 740 -18.69 -20.61 -19.09
CA PHE A 740 -18.20 -20.37 -17.72
C PHE A 740 -16.75 -19.90 -17.74
N LEU A 741 -16.37 -19.09 -16.77
CA LEU A 741 -15.01 -18.58 -16.64
C LEU A 741 -14.18 -19.56 -15.84
N GLU A 742 -13.10 -20.02 -16.42
CA GLU A 742 -12.05 -20.80 -15.76
C GLU A 742 -10.81 -19.92 -15.56
N ILE A 743 -10.27 -19.92 -14.37
CA ILE A 743 -9.03 -19.22 -14.06
C ILE A 743 -7.90 -20.26 -14.01
N VAL A 744 -6.97 -20.16 -14.93
CA VAL A 744 -5.82 -21.07 -15.03
C VAL A 744 -4.56 -20.35 -14.63
N MET A 745 -3.82 -20.94 -13.70
CA MET A 745 -2.48 -20.47 -13.35
C MET A 745 -1.46 -21.05 -14.32
N GLU A 746 -0.74 -20.20 -15.02
CA GLU A 746 0.30 -20.60 -15.95
C GLU A 746 1.66 -20.03 -15.53
N GLU A 747 2.70 -20.82 -15.70
CA GLU A 747 4.07 -20.35 -15.50
C GLU A 747 4.55 -19.57 -16.72
N ILE A 748 5.26 -18.46 -16.46
CA ILE A 748 5.99 -17.72 -17.49
C ILE A 748 7.42 -18.24 -17.49
N ALA A 749 7.87 -18.85 -18.58
CA ALA A 749 9.24 -19.31 -18.71
C ALA A 749 10.21 -18.11 -18.76
N TYR A 750 11.35 -18.25 -18.13
CA TYR A 750 12.47 -17.32 -18.28
C TYR A 750 13.32 -17.68 -19.51
N GLN A 751 14.10 -16.72 -20.00
CA GLN A 751 15.09 -16.94 -21.04
C GLN A 751 16.48 -16.96 -20.43
N THR A 752 17.38 -17.79 -21.00
CA THR A 752 18.79 -17.77 -20.64
C THR A 752 19.52 -16.84 -21.59
N ARG A 753 20.17 -15.83 -21.05
CA ARG A 753 21.04 -14.91 -21.79
C ARG A 753 22.49 -15.26 -21.49
N GLU A 754 23.28 -15.37 -22.53
CA GLU A 754 24.71 -15.67 -22.42
C GLU A 754 25.53 -14.38 -22.63
N GLN A 755 26.51 -14.19 -21.76
CA GLN A 755 27.48 -13.12 -21.83
C GLN A 755 28.87 -13.72 -21.86
N GLU A 756 29.70 -13.34 -22.83
CA GLU A 756 31.06 -13.82 -22.90
C GLU A 756 31.93 -13.26 -21.77
N ASN A 757 32.72 -14.15 -21.16
CA ASN A 757 33.70 -13.77 -20.15
C ASN A 757 35.10 -14.25 -20.59
N PRO A 758 36.05 -13.33 -20.96
CA PRO A 758 37.38 -13.68 -21.39
C PRO A 758 38.29 -14.19 -20.27
N GLU A 759 37.86 -14.18 -19.03
CA GLU A 759 38.61 -14.75 -17.91
C GLU A 759 38.25 -16.21 -17.62
N LEU A 760 37.13 -16.69 -18.13
CA LEU A 760 36.73 -18.08 -18.03
C LEU A 760 37.23 -18.88 -19.23
N GLU A 761 37.66 -20.10 -18.97
CA GLU A 761 38.12 -20.99 -20.04
C GLU A 761 36.98 -21.40 -20.97
N GLN A 762 37.27 -21.57 -22.24
CA GLN A 762 36.30 -21.95 -23.24
C GLN A 762 35.57 -23.24 -22.85
N GLY A 763 34.22 -23.17 -22.78
CA GLY A 763 33.36 -24.28 -22.32
C GLY A 763 32.96 -24.22 -20.83
N GLN A 764 33.57 -23.35 -20.05
CA GLN A 764 33.11 -23.10 -18.67
C GLN A 764 31.91 -22.15 -18.66
N ARG A 765 31.00 -22.40 -17.77
CA ARG A 765 29.78 -21.57 -17.56
C ARG A 765 29.63 -21.19 -16.10
N ARG A 766 29.27 -19.96 -15.85
CA ARG A 766 28.99 -19.45 -14.50
C ARG A 766 27.67 -18.69 -14.50
N ILE A 767 26.73 -19.15 -13.70
CA ILE A 767 25.44 -18.47 -13.57
C ILE A 767 25.65 -17.21 -12.71
N LEU A 768 25.37 -16.05 -13.27
CA LEU A 768 25.39 -14.77 -12.57
C LEU A 768 24.04 -14.46 -11.94
N VAL A 769 22.97 -14.76 -12.66
CA VAL A 769 21.59 -14.62 -12.18
C VAL A 769 20.88 -15.93 -12.49
N ALA A 770 20.35 -16.59 -11.48
CA ALA A 770 19.56 -17.79 -11.66
C ALA A 770 18.18 -17.42 -12.24
N GLY A 771 17.77 -18.09 -13.30
CA GLY A 771 16.46 -17.91 -13.89
C GLY A 771 15.34 -18.29 -12.93
N GLN A 772 14.30 -17.50 -12.86
CA GLN A 772 13.10 -17.80 -12.10
C GLN A 772 11.88 -17.71 -13.01
N LYS A 773 11.01 -18.71 -12.93
CA LYS A 773 9.74 -18.68 -13.64
C LYS A 773 8.82 -17.63 -13.01
N GLY A 774 8.20 -16.82 -13.85
CA GLY A 774 7.09 -15.97 -13.45
C GLY A 774 5.78 -16.77 -13.39
N GLN A 775 4.75 -16.13 -12.91
CA GLN A 775 3.39 -16.67 -12.89
C GLN A 775 2.42 -15.69 -13.51
N LYS A 776 1.48 -16.23 -14.25
CA LYS A 776 0.34 -15.47 -14.78
C LYS A 776 -0.96 -16.21 -14.51
N ARG A 777 -2.00 -15.44 -14.35
CA ARG A 777 -3.37 -15.91 -14.28
C ARG A 777 -4.00 -15.72 -15.65
N VAL A 778 -4.54 -16.78 -16.22
CA VAL A 778 -5.21 -16.74 -17.53
C VAL A 778 -6.70 -16.93 -17.30
N PHE A 779 -7.48 -15.99 -17.78
CA PHE A 779 -8.93 -16.05 -17.75
C PHE A 779 -9.41 -16.71 -19.03
N VAL A 780 -10.05 -17.88 -18.88
CA VAL A 780 -10.47 -18.70 -20.01
C VAL A 780 -11.98 -18.88 -19.95
N GLU A 781 -12.65 -18.42 -20.99
CA GLU A 781 -14.04 -18.77 -21.21
C GLU A 781 -14.14 -20.17 -21.80
N VAL A 782 -14.96 -21.01 -21.18
CA VAL A 782 -15.25 -22.36 -21.67
C VAL A 782 -16.70 -22.42 -22.15
N LEU A 783 -16.85 -22.58 -23.45
CA LEU A 783 -18.14 -22.74 -24.11
C LEU A 783 -18.13 -24.01 -24.97
N LYS A 784 -18.99 -24.99 -24.68
CA LYS A 784 -19.09 -26.26 -25.42
C LYS A 784 -17.74 -27.01 -25.54
N GLY A 785 -16.91 -26.95 -24.49
CA GLY A 785 -15.60 -27.57 -24.50
C GLY A 785 -14.54 -26.81 -25.30
N GLN A 786 -14.90 -25.72 -25.98
CA GLN A 786 -13.95 -24.78 -26.57
C GLN A 786 -13.50 -23.80 -25.50
N ARG A 787 -12.19 -23.62 -25.42
CA ARG A 787 -11.54 -22.73 -24.46
C ARG A 787 -11.04 -21.48 -25.19
N THR A 788 -11.53 -20.33 -24.81
CA THR A 788 -11.12 -19.04 -25.37
C THR A 788 -10.46 -18.21 -24.28
N VAL A 789 -9.21 -17.82 -24.50
CA VAL A 789 -8.52 -16.93 -23.55
C VAL A 789 -9.09 -15.52 -23.67
N LEU A 790 -9.75 -15.07 -22.60
CA LEU A 790 -10.32 -13.73 -22.52
C LEU A 790 -9.30 -12.66 -22.12
N GLY A 791 -8.29 -13.06 -21.34
CA GLY A 791 -7.24 -12.18 -20.87
C GLY A 791 -6.22 -12.91 -20.01
N GLN A 792 -5.15 -12.22 -19.66
CA GLN A 792 -4.16 -12.75 -18.74
C GLN A 792 -3.62 -11.64 -17.86
N GLU A 793 -3.36 -11.98 -16.60
CA GLU A 793 -2.73 -11.10 -15.61
C GLU A 793 -1.39 -11.71 -15.21
N VAL A 794 -0.32 -10.93 -15.31
CA VAL A 794 0.99 -11.36 -14.85
C VAL A 794 1.08 -11.09 -13.35
N LEU A 795 1.16 -12.15 -12.56
CA LEU A 795 1.28 -12.08 -11.10
C LEU A 795 2.74 -11.88 -10.66
N SER A 796 3.66 -12.53 -11.37
CA SER A 796 5.08 -12.30 -11.22
C SER A 796 5.78 -12.41 -12.56
N LEU A 797 6.73 -11.52 -12.84
CA LEU A 797 7.56 -11.60 -14.05
C LEU A 797 8.58 -12.73 -13.91
N ALA A 798 8.86 -13.42 -15.00
CA ALA A 798 10.01 -14.29 -15.06
C ALA A 798 11.31 -13.47 -14.95
N VAL A 799 12.29 -14.00 -14.24
CA VAL A 799 13.64 -13.44 -14.19
C VAL A 799 14.51 -14.23 -15.13
N ASP A 800 15.04 -13.58 -16.17
CA ASP A 800 15.92 -14.24 -17.10
C ASP A 800 17.20 -14.73 -16.42
N GLU A 801 17.62 -15.91 -16.78
CA GLU A 801 18.92 -16.44 -16.36
C GLU A 801 20.04 -15.72 -17.13
N LEU A 802 21.05 -15.25 -16.40
CA LEU A 802 22.27 -14.68 -17.00
C LEU A 802 23.45 -15.61 -16.74
N VAL A 803 24.07 -16.11 -17.79
CA VAL A 803 25.18 -17.05 -17.72
C VAL A 803 26.40 -16.44 -18.40
N GLU A 804 27.52 -16.40 -17.70
CA GLU A 804 28.82 -16.17 -18.34
C GLU A 804 29.33 -17.44 -19.00
N VAL A 805 29.75 -17.29 -20.27
CA VAL A 805 30.34 -18.37 -21.05
C VAL A 805 31.80 -18.01 -21.29
N GLY A 806 32.69 -18.88 -20.92
CA GLY A 806 34.11 -18.69 -21.08
C GLY A 806 34.53 -18.60 -22.57
N SER A 807 35.27 -17.55 -22.92
CA SER A 807 35.84 -17.33 -24.25
C SER A 807 37.38 -17.43 -24.29
N LYS A 808 38.00 -17.68 -23.10
CA LYS A 808 39.47 -17.83 -23.03
C LYS A 808 39.96 -19.12 -23.66
N VAL A 809 40.59 -19.00 -24.81
CA VAL A 809 41.24 -20.13 -25.47
C VAL A 809 42.56 -20.45 -24.75
N VAL A 810 42.65 -21.62 -24.09
CA VAL A 810 43.91 -22.13 -23.54
C VAL A 810 44.71 -22.73 -24.69
N ALA A 811 45.80 -22.07 -25.09
CA ALA A 811 46.70 -22.62 -26.07
C ALA A 811 47.40 -23.88 -25.51
N GLU A 812 47.16 -25.03 -26.15
CA GLU A 812 47.93 -26.26 -25.88
C GLU A 812 49.40 -26.03 -26.12
N SER A 813 50.24 -26.29 -25.14
CA SER A 813 51.71 -26.24 -25.25
C SER A 813 52.22 -27.34 -26.17
N ALA A 814 52.59 -26.98 -27.38
CA ALA A 814 53.40 -27.84 -28.22
C ALA A 814 54.90 -27.52 -28.04
N LYS A 815 55.66 -28.56 -27.82
CA LYS A 815 57.11 -28.63 -27.61
C LYS A 815 57.91 -27.93 -28.68
N GLN A 816 58.99 -27.26 -28.23
CA GLN A 816 60.02 -26.61 -29.05
C GLN A 816 60.74 -27.59 -30.03
N PRO A 817 61.40 -27.05 -31.10
CA PRO A 817 62.79 -26.64 -30.92
C PRO A 817 63.26 -25.36 -31.69
N LEU A 818 64.24 -24.75 -30.99
CA LEU A 818 65.22 -23.76 -31.35
C LEU A 818 65.50 -23.39 -32.82
N THR A 819 65.62 -22.14 -33.22
CA THR A 819 66.86 -21.46 -33.66
C THR A 819 66.68 -20.00 -34.08
N ARG A 820 67.49 -19.16 -33.45
CA ARG A 820 68.32 -17.99 -33.94
C ARG A 820 67.79 -17.12 -35.06
N THR A 821 67.71 -15.85 -34.99
CA THR A 821 68.72 -14.81 -35.10
C THR A 821 68.10 -13.42 -35.11
N GLN A 822 68.73 -12.53 -34.40
CA GLN A 822 68.69 -11.05 -34.48
C GLN A 822 69.24 -10.56 -35.78
N PRO A 823 69.42 -9.21 -36.14
CA PRO A 823 69.12 -7.99 -35.36
C PRO A 823 68.65 -6.73 -36.18
N GLN A 824 68.56 -5.63 -35.47
CA GLN A 824 68.84 -4.20 -35.85
C GLN A 824 67.74 -3.45 -36.60
N ALA A 825 67.55 -2.14 -36.45
CA ALA A 825 68.16 -1.05 -35.62
C ALA A 825 67.34 0.23 -35.77
N LEU A 826 67.43 1.07 -34.73
CA LEU A 826 67.62 2.57 -34.80
C LEU A 826 66.51 3.43 -35.49
N ASN A 827 65.95 4.43 -34.87
CA ASN A 827 66.53 5.68 -34.39
C ASN A 827 65.47 6.61 -33.73
N GLN A 828 65.78 7.11 -32.56
CA GLN A 828 65.88 8.53 -32.11
C GLN A 828 64.73 9.50 -32.33
N GLY A 829 64.40 10.14 -31.23
CA GLY A 829 63.75 11.43 -31.10
C GLY A 829 63.38 11.73 -29.67
N GLU A 830 64.27 12.38 -28.95
CA GLU A 830 64.06 12.99 -27.63
C GLU A 830 63.04 14.10 -27.76
N GLU A 831 62.14 14.27 -26.72
CA GLU A 831 61.96 15.56 -26.06
C GLU A 831 61.02 15.42 -24.86
N GLU A 832 61.49 15.92 -23.76
CA GLU A 832 60.99 16.58 -22.59
C GLU A 832 59.90 15.92 -21.73
N LYS A 833 60.33 15.71 -20.50
CA LYS A 833 59.61 15.46 -19.29
C LYS A 833 58.67 16.60 -18.96
N VAL A 834 57.36 16.30 -18.89
CA VAL A 834 56.43 16.98 -17.98
C VAL A 834 55.76 15.91 -17.13
N ILE A 835 55.91 16.02 -15.83
CA ILE A 835 55.30 15.16 -14.82
C ILE A 835 53.85 15.62 -14.65
N PRO A 836 52.84 14.80 -14.92
CA PRO A 836 51.50 15.09 -14.42
C PRO A 836 51.29 14.39 -13.09
N SER A 837 50.73 15.15 -12.15
CA SER A 837 50.21 14.69 -10.88
C SER A 837 49.23 13.55 -11.04
N PRO A 838 49.10 12.63 -10.08
CA PRO A 838 48.24 11.47 -10.19
C PRO A 838 46.76 11.86 -10.22
N ARG A 839 46.11 11.62 -11.31
CA ARG A 839 44.64 11.54 -11.36
C ARG A 839 44.21 10.37 -10.50
N LEU A 840 43.47 10.68 -9.47
CA LEU A 840 42.63 9.71 -8.76
C LEU A 840 41.69 9.05 -9.78
N GLN A 841 41.83 7.76 -9.98
CA GLN A 841 40.85 6.96 -10.67
C GLN A 841 39.55 6.99 -9.86
N PRO A 842 38.39 7.17 -10.48
CA PRO A 842 37.12 6.98 -9.79
C PRO A 842 37.02 5.53 -9.37
N ALA A 843 36.63 5.33 -8.12
CA ALA A 843 36.27 4.03 -7.58
C ALA A 843 35.18 3.38 -8.49
N PRO A 844 35.21 2.06 -8.66
CA PRO A 844 34.20 1.38 -9.47
C PRO A 844 32.81 1.67 -8.92
N ASP A 845 31.90 2.06 -9.81
CA ASP A 845 30.48 2.23 -9.56
C ASP A 845 29.98 1.03 -8.74
N SER A 846 29.71 1.22 -7.45
CA SER A 846 28.92 0.30 -6.68
C SER A 846 27.50 0.35 -7.28
N ALA A 847 27.18 -0.63 -8.09
CA ALA A 847 25.84 -0.84 -8.57
C ALA A 847 24.91 -0.96 -7.36
N LEU A 848 23.97 -0.04 -7.24
CA LEU A 848 22.83 -0.21 -6.35
C LEU A 848 22.18 -1.57 -6.65
N PRO A 849 21.83 -2.37 -5.65
CA PRO A 849 21.24 -3.67 -5.88
C PRO A 849 19.97 -3.51 -6.73
N LYS A 850 19.87 -4.32 -7.76
CA LYS A 850 18.65 -4.46 -8.55
C LYS A 850 17.58 -5.01 -7.62
N THR A 851 16.65 -4.16 -7.20
CA THR A 851 15.49 -4.56 -6.42
C THR A 851 14.57 -5.39 -7.32
N GLY A 852 14.34 -6.59 -6.95
CA GLY A 852 13.36 -7.50 -7.52
C GLY A 852 13.77 -8.94 -7.32
N THR A 853 13.02 -9.64 -6.50
CA THR A 853 12.67 -11.04 -6.57
C THR A 853 12.88 -11.93 -5.36
N GLN A 854 13.61 -11.54 -4.33
CA GLN A 854 13.50 -12.26 -3.04
C GLN A 854 13.22 -11.35 -1.84
N GLU A 855 13.34 -10.06 -2.04
CA GLU A 855 13.07 -9.05 -1.01
C GLU A 855 11.57 -8.80 -0.80
N ASP A 856 10.71 -9.08 -1.79
CA ASP A 856 9.26 -8.89 -1.65
C ASP A 856 8.63 -9.69 -0.49
N LYS A 857 9.21 -10.86 -0.16
CA LYS A 857 8.76 -11.61 1.03
C LYS A 857 9.28 -11.03 2.34
N PHE A 858 10.43 -10.36 2.30
CA PHE A 858 11.02 -9.75 3.50
C PHE A 858 10.44 -8.35 3.73
N LEU A 859 10.25 -7.58 2.69
CA LEU A 859 9.54 -6.30 2.73
C LEU A 859 8.05 -6.49 3.03
N ALA A 860 7.43 -7.56 2.54
CA ALA A 860 6.08 -7.94 2.95
C ALA A 860 6.00 -8.32 4.44
N MET A 861 7.02 -8.99 5.00
CA MET A 861 7.06 -9.27 6.44
C MET A 861 7.34 -8.02 7.29
N VAL A 862 8.15 -7.09 6.81
CA VAL A 862 8.34 -5.78 7.46
C VAL A 862 7.08 -4.93 7.29
N GLY A 863 6.44 -4.96 6.12
CA GLY A 863 5.15 -4.30 5.89
C GLY A 863 4.00 -4.90 6.72
N LEU A 864 4.03 -6.21 6.97
CA LEU A 864 3.03 -6.90 7.81
C LEU A 864 3.18 -6.60 9.30
N ALA A 865 4.41 -6.44 9.79
CA ALA A 865 4.64 -5.90 11.12
C ALA A 865 4.00 -4.51 11.26
N PHE A 866 3.96 -3.71 10.20
CA PHE A 866 3.34 -2.39 10.20
C PHE A 866 1.80 -2.41 10.07
N LEU A 867 1.21 -3.38 9.38
CA LEU A 867 -0.25 -3.46 9.20
C LEU A 867 -1.02 -3.89 10.47
N GLY A 868 -0.39 -4.68 11.34
CA GLY A 868 -0.98 -5.07 12.62
C GLY A 868 -0.96 -3.97 13.70
N MET A 869 -0.23 -2.91 13.50
CA MET A 869 0.17 -1.98 14.56
C MET A 869 -0.56 -0.62 14.57
N GLY A 870 -1.07 -0.16 13.43
CA GLY A 870 -1.82 1.11 13.34
C GLY A 870 -3.15 1.12 14.08
N LEU A 871 -3.57 -0.04 14.54
CA LEU A 871 -4.91 -0.29 15.02
C LEU A 871 -5.14 0.00 16.52
N LEU A 872 -4.08 0.13 17.30
CA LEU A 872 -4.19 0.35 18.77
C LEU A 872 -4.01 1.81 19.22
N ALA A 873 -3.50 2.69 18.37
CA ALA A 873 -3.25 4.09 18.77
C ALA A 873 -4.47 5.04 18.65
N GLY A 874 -5.62 4.58 18.16
CA GLY A 874 -6.79 5.40 17.85
C GLY A 874 -7.75 5.70 19.02
N ARG A 875 -7.53 5.18 20.22
CA ARG A 875 -8.45 5.40 21.35
C ARG A 875 -7.76 5.97 22.59
N LYS A 876 -7.45 7.25 22.56
CA LYS A 876 -7.46 8.13 23.75
C LYS A 876 -7.25 9.58 23.33
N LYS A 877 -8.31 10.24 22.91
CA LYS A 877 -8.48 11.69 23.03
C LYS A 877 -9.95 12.03 22.82
N GLN A 878 -10.71 11.77 23.84
CA GLN A 878 -11.88 12.56 24.19
C GLN A 878 -12.06 12.42 25.70
N GLU A 879 -11.42 13.30 26.38
CA GLU A 879 -11.81 13.85 27.67
C GLU A 879 -10.71 14.83 28.06
N ASP A 880 -11.15 16.09 28.12
CA ASP A 880 -10.54 17.38 28.42
C ASP A 880 -10.02 18.17 27.23
#